data_8193b3ff0d130a50047785fbf9b2bc1f
#
_entry.id   8193b3ff0d130a50047785fbf9b2bc1f
#
_cell.length_a   1.000
_cell.length_b   1.000
_cell.length_c   1.000
_cell.angle_alpha   90.00
_cell.angle_beta   90.00
_cell.angle_gamma   90.00
#
_symmetry.space_group_name_H-M   'P 1'
#
loop_
_entity.id
_entity.type
_entity.pdbx_description
1 polymer ?
#
loop_
_entity_poly.entity_id
_entity_poly.type
_entity_poly.pdbx_seq_one_letter_code
_entity_poly.pdbx_strand_id
1 'polypeptide(L)'
;MKGNISNIKSNLILKKIFAHLCENLKLDLINFNIKIQKELLINLDDYKMKSYKYKEANRNGLGKEYIINSNVLIFEGEYLNFKRNGKGKEFYTNGNIKFEGEYKKGEKMTGTEYDINGNPILILKDGKGEEYYDNKKLKFIGKYVDGIRWNGKLYNYQGDEEYEIKYGKGKIKEYDKKGKLLYEGEYLNGKRSGIWKEYYYQEKLSFKTIIINTRKKEYYINELLTNEYDYLNALDNPKIKEKYQTILKFEGEYSNGMKNGDAKEYYEDGKLKFLGEYKNDLRNGFGQEYNDKGKLLFEGQYLNGQRWNGYIKEYDSYQILRFEKQLLEGKINGLGKEYGPDSDLIFEGEYIDGKRNGKGIEYYSRNLKKFEGEYFDGERIGKGIEYAKNGEIIFDGEYSNGIRWEGKGKEFYKNGNIEYDGEYINGIRNGKGTEYFEDGTLKFEGEYLNGIWNGKGMEIDKDNKIIFFGEFLDGERYNIGKEYFSNDNDMNDIYFIFEGEYLKGKRNGKGKEYHSNGILKFEGEYLNGERNGKGKEYYESGSILFEGEYLNNIRNGMGKEYHENGMIMTECNYLNGEKNGEVKEYNQNGELLFEGLYKDGKRNGPGKEYNYGVIEFEGKYLNGKKWEGNGIEYNDNGEILFEGEYLNGKRWEGIINEYDFDSGELLNVEEISNGKIIWKNFLLIILIIIFCFRFLPLKQSLNPQ
;
A
#
# COMPACT_ATOMS: atom_id res chain seq x y z
N MET A 1 36.25 47.16 14.24
CA MET A 1 34.91 47.76 14.58
C MET A 1 34.51 47.25 15.97
N LYS A 2 34.60 48.11 17.00
CA LYS A 2 34.05 47.80 18.33
C LYS A 2 32.57 48.17 18.31
N GLY A 3 31.73 47.33 17.75
CA GLY A 3 30.30 47.47 17.82
C GLY A 3 29.82 47.02 19.20
N ASN A 4 29.17 47.90 19.94
CA ASN A 4 28.65 47.60 21.25
C ASN A 4 27.34 46.81 21.08
N ILE A 5 27.37 45.53 21.41
CA ILE A 5 26.21 44.59 21.30
C ILE A 5 24.97 45.12 22.04
N SER A 6 25.17 45.96 23.06
CA SER A 6 24.07 46.63 23.80
C SER A 6 23.22 47.60 22.97
N ASN A 7 23.64 47.98 21.76
CA ASN A 7 22.92 48.88 20.88
C ASN A 7 21.99 48.18 19.87
N ILE A 8 21.96 46.84 19.86
CA ILE A 8 21.09 46.07 18.97
C ILE A 8 19.66 46.09 19.55
N LYS A 9 18.73 46.71 18.81
CA LYS A 9 17.31 46.85 19.24
C LYS A 9 16.45 45.62 18.84
N SER A 10 16.93 44.75 17.97
CA SER A 10 16.16 43.60 17.51
C SER A 10 16.50 42.34 18.29
N ASN A 11 15.53 41.81 19.04
CA ASN A 11 15.67 40.54 19.79
C ASN A 11 15.98 39.35 18.89
N LEU A 12 15.53 39.36 17.63
CA LEU A 12 15.80 38.29 16.67
C LEU A 12 17.27 38.26 16.24
N ILE A 13 17.85 39.46 16.01
CA ILE A 13 19.26 39.59 15.64
C ILE A 13 20.13 39.23 16.85
N LEU A 14 19.78 39.68 18.04
CA LEU A 14 20.47 39.31 19.28
C LEU A 14 20.45 37.79 19.53
N LYS A 15 19.32 37.11 19.35
CA LYS A 15 19.22 35.64 19.45
C LYS A 15 20.11 34.94 18.44
N LYS A 16 20.13 35.40 17.18
CA LYS A 16 21.00 34.81 16.13
C LYS A 16 22.49 35.01 16.46
N ILE A 17 22.92 36.18 16.83
CA ILE A 17 24.30 36.46 17.22
C ILE A 17 24.68 35.62 18.44
N PHE A 18 23.81 35.56 19.46
CA PHE A 18 24.06 34.81 20.68
C PHE A 18 24.16 33.29 20.37
N ALA A 19 23.36 32.76 19.47
CA ALA A 19 23.43 31.36 19.06
C ALA A 19 24.79 30.97 18.45
N HIS A 20 25.47 31.92 17.78
CA HIS A 20 26.76 31.69 17.09
C HIS A 20 28.01 32.01 17.94
N LEU A 21 27.83 32.48 19.16
CA LEU A 21 28.96 32.70 20.09
C LEU A 21 29.36 31.40 20.79
N CYS A 22 30.66 31.24 21.07
CA CYS A 22 31.12 30.14 21.91
C CYS A 22 30.61 30.33 23.37
N GLU A 23 30.48 29.23 24.11
CA GLU A 23 29.85 29.20 25.43
C GLU A 23 30.51 30.19 26.45
N ASN A 24 31.82 30.33 26.37
CA ASN A 24 32.53 31.28 27.26
C ASN A 24 32.18 32.75 26.97
N LEU A 25 32.05 33.13 25.69
CA LEU A 25 31.61 34.47 25.30
C LEU A 25 30.12 34.70 25.59
N LYS A 26 29.29 33.67 25.48
CA LYS A 26 27.91 33.71 25.91
C LYS A 26 27.81 33.99 27.42
N LEU A 27 28.59 33.26 28.22
CA LEU A 27 28.62 33.41 29.67
C LEU A 27 29.09 34.79 30.08
N ASP A 28 30.16 35.32 29.47
CA ASP A 28 30.67 36.67 29.73
C ASP A 28 29.65 37.75 29.39
N LEU A 29 28.97 37.64 28.29
CA LEU A 29 27.90 38.56 27.87
C LEU A 29 26.69 38.56 28.81
N ILE A 30 26.31 37.38 29.32
CA ILE A 30 25.21 37.22 30.24
C ILE A 30 25.58 37.73 31.64
N ASN A 31 26.75 37.40 32.16
CA ASN A 31 27.20 37.79 33.51
C ASN A 31 27.25 39.29 33.70
N PHE A 32 27.51 40.07 32.66
CA PHE A 32 27.72 41.53 32.78
C PHE A 32 26.58 42.39 32.20
N ASN A 33 25.51 41.76 31.68
CA ASN A 33 24.46 42.53 31.03
C ASN A 33 23.03 42.02 31.33
N ILE A 34 22.45 42.49 32.41
CA ILE A 34 21.06 42.19 32.84
C ILE A 34 20.03 42.51 31.76
N LYS A 35 20.29 43.48 30.88
CA LYS A 35 19.42 43.80 29.75
C LYS A 35 19.37 42.69 28.74
N ILE A 36 20.52 42.11 28.37
CA ILE A 36 20.61 40.95 27.44
C ILE A 36 19.95 39.73 28.08
N GLN A 37 20.11 39.47 29.37
CA GLN A 37 19.41 38.37 30.06
C GLN A 37 17.90 38.48 29.91
N LYS A 38 17.35 39.67 30.15
CA LYS A 38 15.89 39.91 30.01
C LYS A 38 15.38 39.84 28.58
N GLU A 39 16.11 40.40 27.62
CA GLU A 39 15.72 40.41 26.20
C GLU A 39 15.80 39.02 25.52
N LEU A 40 16.71 38.19 25.99
CA LEU A 40 16.87 36.81 25.47
C LEU A 40 16.05 35.77 26.26
N LEU A 41 15.44 36.17 27.40
CA LEU A 41 14.76 35.27 28.33
C LEU A 41 15.64 34.13 28.84
N ILE A 42 16.91 34.43 29.12
CA ILE A 42 17.92 33.44 29.55
C ILE A 42 18.10 33.56 31.06
N ASN A 43 17.99 32.45 31.77
CA ASN A 43 18.33 32.36 33.18
C ASN A 43 19.84 32.06 33.33
N LEU A 44 20.49 32.81 34.24
CA LEU A 44 21.91 32.63 34.57
C LEU A 44 22.20 31.21 35.08
N ASP A 45 21.25 30.60 35.78
CA ASP A 45 21.38 29.27 36.35
C ASP A 45 21.43 28.18 35.29
N ASP A 46 20.75 28.35 34.13
CA ASP A 46 20.81 27.42 32.99
C ASP A 46 22.24 27.36 32.37
N TYR A 47 23.00 28.45 32.46
CA TYR A 47 24.37 28.52 31.97
C TYR A 47 25.40 28.09 33.03
N LYS A 48 25.13 28.31 34.31
CA LYS A 48 25.94 27.73 35.37
C LYS A 48 25.97 26.23 35.30
N MET A 49 24.83 25.59 35.00
CA MET A 49 24.72 24.14 34.84
C MET A 49 25.61 23.60 33.71
N LYS A 50 25.85 24.36 32.64
CA LYS A 50 26.70 23.96 31.51
C LYS A 50 28.18 24.10 31.73
N SER A 51 28.62 24.95 32.70
CA SER A 51 30.05 25.24 32.95
C SER A 51 30.75 24.22 33.83
N TYR A 52 30.07 23.24 34.40
CA TYR A 52 30.56 22.25 35.40
C TYR A 52 31.23 22.85 36.65
N LYS A 53 31.41 24.17 36.69
CA LYS A 53 32.09 24.86 37.77
C LYS A 53 31.42 26.17 38.12
N TYR A 54 31.33 26.47 39.41
CA TYR A 54 30.95 27.80 39.88
C TYR A 54 32.00 28.39 40.80
N LYS A 55 32.04 29.71 40.87
CA LYS A 55 33.04 30.46 41.61
C LYS A 55 32.37 31.35 42.65
N GLU A 56 32.85 31.23 43.87
CA GLU A 56 32.52 32.14 44.98
C GLU A 56 33.77 33.01 45.25
N ALA A 57 33.92 34.08 44.47
CA ALA A 57 35.05 34.99 44.62
C ALA A 57 34.64 36.42 44.31
N ASN A 58 35.17 37.34 45.10
CA ASN A 58 35.13 38.77 44.81
C ASN A 58 36.11 39.09 43.66
N ARG A 59 35.94 40.27 43.05
CA ARG A 59 36.85 40.73 41.98
C ARG A 59 38.32 40.69 42.40
N ASN A 60 38.58 41.02 43.67
CA ASN A 60 39.92 40.97 44.31
C ASN A 60 39.75 40.40 45.72
N GLY A 61 40.70 39.60 46.19
CA GLY A 61 40.72 38.95 47.50
C GLY A 61 40.59 37.42 47.44
N LEU A 62 40.22 36.81 48.54
CA LEU A 62 40.09 35.36 48.63
C LEU A 62 38.83 34.86 47.95
N GLY A 63 38.90 33.69 47.32
CA GLY A 63 37.77 33.02 46.68
C GLY A 63 37.94 31.52 46.53
N LYS A 64 36.82 30.87 46.20
CA LYS A 64 36.74 29.40 46.05
C LYS A 64 36.04 29.04 44.75
N GLU A 65 36.45 27.90 44.16
CA GLU A 65 35.76 27.33 43.00
C GLU A 65 35.29 25.90 43.32
N TYR A 66 34.11 25.56 42.87
CA TYR A 66 33.46 24.27 43.14
C TYR A 66 32.98 23.61 41.86
N ILE A 67 32.80 22.29 41.88
CA ILE A 67 32.10 21.54 40.85
C ILE A 67 30.60 21.69 41.12
N ILE A 68 29.83 22.05 40.09
CA ILE A 68 28.35 22.15 40.16
C ILE A 68 27.78 20.76 40.48
N ASN A 69 26.71 20.69 41.26
CA ASN A 69 25.99 19.52 41.73
C ASN A 69 26.67 18.63 42.77
N SER A 70 27.97 18.78 43.01
CA SER A 70 28.69 17.99 44.05
C SER A 70 29.23 18.84 45.21
N ASN A 71 29.27 20.18 45.04
CA ASN A 71 29.88 21.12 45.97
C ASN A 71 31.35 20.73 46.34
N VAL A 72 32.01 19.99 45.47
CA VAL A 72 33.41 19.61 45.65
C VAL A 72 34.31 20.81 45.39
N LEU A 73 35.08 21.23 46.39
CA LEU A 73 36.07 22.31 46.29
C LEU A 73 37.18 21.87 45.32
N ILE A 74 37.46 22.68 44.30
CA ILE A 74 38.52 22.43 43.33
C ILE A 74 39.62 23.49 43.34
N PHE A 75 39.34 24.66 43.95
CA PHE A 75 40.36 25.69 44.14
C PHE A 75 39.96 26.60 45.29
N GLU A 76 40.95 27.02 46.07
CA GLU A 76 40.85 28.13 47.00
C GLU A 76 42.10 29.00 46.93
N GLY A 77 41.96 30.33 46.99
CA GLY A 77 43.11 31.22 46.93
C GLY A 77 42.77 32.67 46.61
N GLU A 78 43.81 33.41 46.31
CA GLU A 78 43.71 34.84 46.05
C GLU A 78 43.37 35.13 44.60
N TYR A 79 42.59 36.21 44.39
CA TYR A 79 42.16 36.69 43.09
C TYR A 79 42.49 38.16 42.90
N LEU A 80 42.85 38.53 41.68
CA LEU A 80 42.99 39.92 41.23
C LEU A 80 42.33 40.05 39.86
N ASN A 81 41.34 40.96 39.75
CA ASN A 81 40.55 41.12 38.52
C ASN A 81 39.89 39.82 38.03
N PHE A 82 39.29 39.07 38.96
CA PHE A 82 38.65 37.76 38.74
C PHE A 82 39.59 36.64 38.26
N LYS A 83 40.88 36.88 38.22
CA LYS A 83 41.91 35.84 37.88
C LYS A 83 42.60 35.42 39.17
N ARG A 84 42.99 34.15 39.29
CA ARG A 84 43.80 33.64 40.38
C ARG A 84 45.10 34.43 40.41
N ASN A 85 45.43 34.99 41.53
CA ASN A 85 46.65 35.81 41.66
C ASN A 85 47.06 35.92 43.14
N GLY A 86 48.25 35.53 43.46
CA GLY A 86 48.72 35.33 44.83
C GLY A 86 48.70 33.85 45.22
N LYS A 87 48.60 33.55 46.50
CA LYS A 87 48.62 32.17 47.00
C LYS A 87 47.31 31.45 46.74
N GLY A 88 47.43 30.16 46.38
CA GLY A 88 46.26 29.32 46.14
C GLY A 88 46.57 27.83 46.12
N LYS A 89 45.50 27.05 46.33
CA LYS A 89 45.50 25.59 46.31
C LYS A 89 44.47 25.06 45.31
N GLU A 90 44.86 24.17 44.45
CA GLU A 90 43.97 23.35 43.65
C GLU A 90 43.78 21.97 44.30
N PHE A 91 42.58 21.40 44.10
CA PHE A 91 42.28 20.10 44.70
C PHE A 91 41.77 19.14 43.61
N TYR A 92 42.06 17.85 43.78
CA TYR A 92 41.37 16.77 43.10
C TYR A 92 39.97 16.57 43.65
N THR A 93 39.14 15.85 42.93
CA THR A 93 37.77 15.53 43.35
C THR A 93 37.68 14.68 44.62
N ASN A 94 38.75 13.99 44.99
CA ASN A 94 38.89 13.25 46.27
C ASN A 94 39.37 14.12 47.43
N GLY A 95 39.53 15.45 47.25
CA GLY A 95 39.98 16.40 48.25
C GLY A 95 41.48 16.51 48.46
N ASN A 96 42.30 15.67 47.81
CA ASN A 96 43.75 15.79 47.88
C ASN A 96 44.27 17.03 47.14
N ILE A 97 45.33 17.62 47.64
CA ILE A 97 45.98 18.79 47.02
C ILE A 97 46.50 18.37 45.64
N LYS A 98 46.11 19.12 44.61
CA LYS A 98 46.63 19.00 43.26
C LYS A 98 47.75 19.95 42.98
N PHE A 99 47.65 21.18 43.46
CA PHE A 99 48.73 22.19 43.38
C PHE A 99 48.61 23.13 44.59
N GLU A 100 49.75 23.51 45.13
CA GLU A 100 49.85 24.53 46.14
C GLU A 100 51.01 25.49 45.81
N GLY A 101 50.66 26.80 45.71
CA GLY A 101 51.67 27.76 45.33
C GLY A 101 51.13 29.14 45.03
N GLU A 102 51.91 29.91 44.27
CA GLU A 102 51.57 31.28 43.88
C GLU A 102 51.17 31.39 42.42
N TYR A 103 50.17 32.17 42.19
CA TYR A 103 49.57 32.46 40.88
C TYR A 103 49.81 33.93 40.49
N LYS A 104 49.98 34.18 39.19
CA LYS A 104 50.00 35.52 38.61
C LYS A 104 49.16 35.56 37.37
N LYS A 105 48.11 36.40 37.33
CA LYS A 105 47.13 36.52 36.21
C LYS A 105 46.47 35.21 35.78
N GLY A 106 46.35 34.25 36.70
CA GLY A 106 45.78 32.91 36.45
C GLY A 106 46.79 31.81 36.23
N GLU A 107 48.07 32.13 36.02
CA GLU A 107 49.15 31.19 35.77
C GLU A 107 49.89 30.77 37.06
N LYS A 108 50.31 29.51 37.17
CA LYS A 108 51.15 29.00 38.30
C LYS A 108 52.56 29.54 38.15
N MET A 109 53.10 30.18 39.18
CA MET A 109 54.43 30.82 39.19
C MET A 109 55.43 30.07 40.04
N THR A 110 55.07 29.81 41.28
CA THR A 110 55.91 29.10 42.25
C THR A 110 55.06 28.16 43.04
N GLY A 111 55.52 26.93 43.29
CA GLY A 111 54.71 25.95 44.04
C GLY A 111 55.02 24.52 43.61
N THR A 112 54.25 23.60 44.18
CA THR A 112 54.37 22.16 43.89
C THR A 112 53.06 21.62 43.40
N GLU A 113 53.12 20.90 42.29
CA GLU A 113 51.98 20.08 41.77
C GLU A 113 52.18 18.63 42.21
N TYR A 114 51.09 18.02 42.65
CA TYR A 114 51.08 16.66 43.17
C TYR A 114 50.21 15.75 42.29
N ASP A 115 50.49 14.46 42.28
CA ASP A 115 49.57 13.47 41.75
C ASP A 115 48.43 13.20 42.73
N ILE A 116 47.46 12.36 42.32
CA ILE A 116 46.30 12.00 43.13
C ILE A 116 46.69 11.30 44.45
N ASN A 117 47.86 10.73 44.54
CA ASN A 117 48.43 10.04 45.71
C ASN A 117 49.26 10.96 46.58
N GLY A 118 49.41 12.25 46.21
CA GLY A 118 50.20 13.23 46.96
C GLY A 118 51.72 13.24 46.66
N ASN A 119 52.15 12.52 45.64
CA ASN A 119 53.56 12.59 45.24
C ASN A 119 53.82 13.85 44.40
N PRO A 120 54.90 14.61 44.62
CA PRO A 120 55.25 15.75 43.80
C PRO A 120 55.60 15.32 42.34
N ILE A 121 54.98 15.99 41.36
CA ILE A 121 55.21 15.74 39.95
C ILE A 121 55.81 16.91 39.20
N LEU A 122 55.66 18.12 39.74
CA LEU A 122 56.27 19.35 39.23
C LEU A 122 56.59 20.27 40.39
N ILE A 123 57.80 20.76 40.45
CA ILE A 123 58.26 21.79 41.39
C ILE A 123 58.61 23.06 40.59
N LEU A 124 57.92 24.17 40.86
CA LEU A 124 58.13 25.46 40.23
C LEU A 124 58.79 26.42 41.24
N LYS A 125 59.91 27.07 40.81
CA LYS A 125 60.55 28.10 41.59
C LYS A 125 61.06 29.21 40.67
N ASP A 126 60.45 30.40 40.80
CA ASP A 126 60.80 31.60 40.01
C ASP A 126 60.92 31.36 38.50
N GLY A 127 59.94 30.66 37.96
CA GLY A 127 59.88 30.31 36.54
C GLY A 127 60.84 29.21 36.10
N LYS A 128 61.57 28.55 37.02
CA LYS A 128 62.31 27.29 36.76
C LYS A 128 61.51 26.14 37.35
N GLY A 129 61.43 25.03 36.63
CA GLY A 129 60.69 23.85 37.04
C GLY A 129 61.45 22.57 36.85
N GLU A 130 61.18 21.61 37.71
CA GLU A 130 61.60 20.22 37.60
C GLU A 130 60.39 19.34 37.61
N GLU A 131 60.25 18.52 36.52
CA GLU A 131 59.23 17.49 36.41
C GLU A 131 59.84 16.12 36.62
N TYR A 132 59.06 15.24 37.24
CA TYR A 132 59.49 13.87 37.53
C TYR A 132 58.51 12.84 37.01
N TYR A 133 59.04 11.65 36.62
CA TYR A 133 58.31 10.42 36.40
C TYR A 133 57.85 9.81 37.76
N ASP A 134 56.97 8.83 37.73
CA ASP A 134 56.53 8.11 38.93
C ASP A 134 57.68 7.29 39.58
N ASN A 135 58.70 6.91 38.82
CA ASN A 135 59.92 6.29 39.34
C ASN A 135 60.89 7.30 39.97
N LYS A 136 60.47 8.56 40.21
CA LYS A 136 61.24 9.66 40.79
C LYS A 136 62.46 10.11 39.97
N LYS A 137 62.61 9.61 38.73
CA LYS A 137 63.64 10.13 37.82
C LYS A 137 63.20 11.43 37.17
N LEU A 138 64.12 12.31 36.86
CA LEU A 138 63.93 13.59 36.24
C LEU A 138 63.31 13.38 34.84
N LYS A 139 62.21 14.14 34.54
CA LYS A 139 61.57 14.18 33.26
C LYS A 139 61.89 15.43 32.46
N PHE A 140 61.95 16.58 33.15
CA PHE A 140 62.30 17.86 32.59
C PHE A 140 62.96 18.71 33.64
N ILE A 141 64.01 19.46 33.29
CA ILE A 141 64.52 20.53 34.11
C ILE A 141 64.78 21.76 33.25
N GLY A 142 64.27 22.91 33.66
CA GLY A 142 64.39 24.08 32.81
C GLY A 142 63.57 25.28 33.22
N LYS A 143 63.62 26.30 32.37
CA LYS A 143 62.86 27.56 32.55
C LYS A 143 61.51 27.43 31.91
N TYR A 144 60.49 27.85 32.63
CA TYR A 144 59.10 28.03 32.16
C TYR A 144 58.84 29.52 31.90
N VAL A 145 58.08 29.82 30.83
CA VAL A 145 57.53 31.13 30.51
C VAL A 145 56.06 30.96 30.28
N ASP A 146 55.22 31.68 31.03
CA ASP A 146 53.73 31.57 30.96
C ASP A 146 53.21 30.11 31.09
N GLY A 147 53.83 29.31 31.97
CA GLY A 147 53.50 27.91 32.22
C GLY A 147 54.01 26.93 31.14
N ILE A 148 54.76 27.39 30.15
CA ILE A 148 55.26 26.60 29.03
C ILE A 148 56.76 26.31 29.21
N ARG A 149 57.25 25.10 28.93
CA ARG A 149 58.68 24.76 28.87
C ARG A 149 59.38 25.62 27.82
N TRP A 150 60.28 26.47 28.24
CA TRP A 150 60.94 27.46 27.36
C TRP A 150 62.41 27.12 27.01
N ASN A 151 63.22 26.87 28.02
CA ASN A 151 64.58 26.41 27.86
C ASN A 151 64.82 25.31 28.87
N GLY A 152 65.33 24.17 28.44
CA GLY A 152 65.64 23.08 29.37
C GLY A 152 65.93 21.75 28.68
N LYS A 153 66.18 20.75 29.48
CA LYS A 153 66.50 19.41 29.06
C LYS A 153 65.43 18.44 29.41
N LEU A 154 65.08 17.53 28.48
CA LEU A 154 64.14 16.44 28.65
C LEU A 154 64.90 15.13 28.79
N TYR A 155 64.40 14.28 29.65
CA TYR A 155 64.95 12.99 29.96
C TYR A 155 63.95 11.88 29.69
N ASN A 156 64.46 10.72 29.26
CA ASN A 156 63.62 9.53 29.11
C ASN A 156 63.28 8.92 30.49
N TYR A 157 62.43 7.89 30.52
CA TYR A 157 61.98 7.22 31.75
C TYR A 157 63.17 6.52 32.48
N GLN A 158 64.30 6.20 31.76
CA GLN A 158 65.51 5.67 32.32
C GLN A 158 66.41 6.75 32.98
N GLY A 159 66.11 8.02 32.74
CA GLY A 159 66.78 9.17 33.27
C GLY A 159 68.00 9.64 32.40
N ASP A 160 68.03 9.17 31.15
CA ASP A 160 68.99 9.63 30.17
C ASP A 160 68.55 10.91 29.51
N GLU A 161 69.42 11.89 29.29
CA GLU A 161 69.10 13.11 28.55
C GLU A 161 68.79 12.76 27.08
N GLU A 162 67.62 13.17 26.59
CA GLU A 162 67.17 12.77 25.25
C GLU A 162 67.06 13.99 24.33
N TYR A 163 66.47 15.10 24.82
CA TYR A 163 66.22 16.33 24.06
C TYR A 163 66.50 17.59 24.85
N GLU A 164 66.80 18.68 24.13
CA GLU A 164 66.91 20.03 24.67
C GLU A 164 65.94 20.98 23.96
N ILE A 165 65.23 21.81 24.76
CA ILE A 165 64.43 22.91 24.28
C ILE A 165 65.16 24.21 24.46
N LYS A 166 65.29 25.01 23.37
CA LYS A 166 65.90 26.34 23.39
C LYS A 166 64.91 27.37 22.84
N TYR A 167 64.60 28.39 23.64
CA TYR A 167 63.66 29.47 23.30
C TYR A 167 62.30 28.92 22.82
N GLY A 168 61.82 27.88 23.50
CA GLY A 168 60.57 27.19 23.16
C GLY A 168 60.61 26.38 21.87
N LYS A 169 61.81 26.08 21.29
CA LYS A 169 61.99 25.32 20.04
C LYS A 169 62.83 24.08 20.27
N GLY A 170 62.42 22.96 19.70
CA GLY A 170 63.20 21.71 19.73
C GLY A 170 62.35 20.52 19.32
N LYS A 171 63.00 19.45 18.86
CA LYS A 171 62.37 18.13 18.69
C LYS A 171 62.19 17.51 20.07
N ILE A 172 61.10 16.90 20.34
CA ILE A 172 60.84 16.26 21.61
C ILE A 172 60.02 14.99 21.48
N LYS A 173 60.18 14.13 22.48
CA LYS A 173 59.27 13.05 22.81
C LYS A 173 58.63 13.34 24.17
N GLU A 174 57.33 13.14 24.25
CA GLU A 174 56.64 13.23 25.50
C GLU A 174 56.15 11.86 25.97
N TYR A 175 56.43 11.57 27.22
CA TYR A 175 56.09 10.29 27.83
C TYR A 175 55.07 10.51 28.95
N ASP A 176 54.26 9.51 29.22
CA ASP A 176 53.43 9.48 30.39
C ASP A 176 54.29 9.32 31.67
N LYS A 177 53.64 9.24 32.83
CA LYS A 177 54.34 9.07 34.11
C LYS A 177 55.10 7.75 34.24
N LYS A 178 54.64 6.71 33.49
CA LYS A 178 55.23 5.36 33.48
C LYS A 178 56.24 5.15 32.34
N GLY A 179 56.61 6.21 31.63
CA GLY A 179 57.61 6.19 30.56
C GLY A 179 57.08 5.64 29.21
N LYS A 180 55.78 5.61 29.01
CA LYS A 180 55.16 5.24 27.73
C LYS A 180 55.15 6.46 26.82
N LEU A 181 55.59 6.33 25.56
CA LEU A 181 55.61 7.40 24.57
C LEU A 181 54.20 7.80 24.21
N LEU A 182 53.84 9.05 24.45
CA LEU A 182 52.50 9.60 24.11
C LEU A 182 52.53 10.39 22.83
N TYR A 183 53.60 11.18 22.64
CA TYR A 183 53.70 12.12 21.52
C TYR A 183 55.16 12.27 21.07
N GLU A 184 55.38 12.49 19.78
CA GLU A 184 56.66 12.96 19.24
C GLU A 184 56.46 14.02 18.15
N GLY A 185 57.34 15.02 18.10
CA GLY A 185 57.29 16.14 17.14
C GLY A 185 58.21 17.31 17.50
N GLU A 186 57.86 18.49 16.97
CA GLU A 186 58.66 19.70 17.21
C GLU A 186 57.84 20.75 17.99
N TYR A 187 58.52 21.43 18.93
CA TYR A 187 58.00 22.67 19.55
C TYR A 187 58.50 23.90 18.82
N LEU A 188 57.62 24.90 18.70
CA LEU A 188 57.94 26.26 18.31
C LEU A 188 57.22 27.21 19.29
N ASN A 189 57.98 28.13 19.93
CA ASN A 189 57.46 29.00 20.98
C ASN A 189 56.79 28.22 22.13
N GLY A 190 57.29 27.03 22.44
CA GLY A 190 56.82 26.17 23.51
C GLY A 190 55.46 25.46 23.21
N LYS A 191 54.97 25.55 21.98
CA LYS A 191 53.74 24.88 21.53
C LYS A 191 54.09 23.90 20.41
N ARG A 192 53.26 22.86 20.24
CA ARG A 192 53.40 21.90 19.16
C ARG A 192 53.29 22.62 17.82
N SER A 193 54.22 22.31 16.90
CA SER A 193 54.32 22.91 15.58
C SER A 193 54.92 21.90 14.59
N GLY A 194 54.56 21.95 13.33
CA GLY A 194 54.96 20.97 12.34
C GLY A 194 54.29 19.60 12.50
N ILE A 195 54.95 18.57 12.05
CA ILE A 195 54.38 17.20 12.05
C ILE A 195 54.52 16.56 13.43
N TRP A 196 53.40 16.06 13.96
CA TRP A 196 53.33 15.35 15.24
C TRP A 196 52.70 13.98 15.06
N LYS A 197 53.15 13.04 15.92
CA LYS A 197 52.57 11.70 16.07
C LYS A 197 52.05 11.52 17.49
N GLU A 198 50.82 10.99 17.59
CA GLU A 198 50.21 10.60 18.85
C GLU A 198 50.01 9.08 18.88
N TYR A 199 50.15 8.46 20.04
CA TYR A 199 50.13 7.02 20.18
C TYR A 199 49.10 6.51 21.18
N TYR A 200 48.49 5.35 20.88
CA TYR A 200 47.71 4.55 21.83
C TYR A 200 48.62 3.53 22.50
N TYR A 201 48.27 3.13 23.71
CA TYR A 201 48.82 1.97 24.38
C TYR A 201 47.76 0.93 24.58
N GLN A 202 47.92 -0.23 23.95
CA GLN A 202 47.17 -1.43 24.30
C GLN A 202 48.01 -2.29 25.22
N GLU A 203 47.47 -2.65 26.38
CA GLU A 203 47.97 -3.75 27.16
C GLU A 203 47.60 -5.04 26.46
N LYS A 204 48.49 -5.60 25.68
CA LYS A 204 48.31 -6.94 25.12
C LYS A 204 48.51 -7.94 26.24
N LEU A 205 47.45 -8.36 26.90
CA LEU A 205 47.48 -9.56 27.72
C LEU A 205 47.76 -10.75 26.80
N SER A 206 49.00 -11.26 26.89
CA SER A 206 49.34 -12.52 26.24
C SER A 206 48.62 -13.65 26.98
N PHE A 207 47.82 -14.41 26.27
CA PHE A 207 47.21 -15.63 26.80
C PHE A 207 48.28 -16.55 27.32
N LYS A 208 48.19 -16.95 28.55
CA LYS A 208 49.02 -18.00 29.15
C LYS A 208 48.14 -19.07 29.72
N THR A 209 48.31 -20.30 29.19
CA THR A 209 47.77 -21.48 29.78
C THR A 209 48.48 -21.76 31.08
N ILE A 210 47.83 -21.57 32.21
CA ILE A 210 48.38 -21.96 33.51
C ILE A 210 47.88 -23.41 33.79
N ILE A 211 48.84 -24.36 33.79
CA ILE A 211 48.54 -25.73 34.18
C ILE A 211 48.78 -25.81 35.69
N ILE A 212 47.68 -25.86 36.45
CA ILE A 212 47.72 -26.15 37.86
C ILE A 212 47.13 -27.58 38.06
N ASN A 213 47.98 -28.51 38.48
CA ASN A 213 47.66 -29.87 38.87
C ASN A 213 46.69 -30.63 37.97
N THR A 214 47.19 -31.25 36.92
CA THR A 214 46.62 -32.37 36.15
C THR A 214 45.21 -32.21 35.56
N ARG A 215 44.58 -31.04 35.64
CA ARG A 215 43.30 -30.72 34.92
C ARG A 215 43.50 -29.45 34.10
N LYS A 216 43.42 -29.59 32.76
CA LYS A 216 43.37 -28.47 31.83
C LYS A 216 42.11 -27.62 32.14
N LYS A 217 42.32 -26.39 32.59
CA LYS A 217 41.28 -25.34 32.56
C LYS A 217 41.87 -24.17 31.80
N GLU A 218 41.27 -23.89 30.62
CA GLU A 218 41.56 -22.69 29.87
C GLU A 218 40.71 -21.55 30.46
N TYR A 219 41.37 -20.51 30.97
CA TYR A 219 40.70 -19.31 31.46
C TYR A 219 40.94 -18.18 30.46
N TYR A 220 39.84 -17.61 29.95
CA TYR A 220 39.85 -16.32 29.27
C TYR A 220 39.91 -15.24 30.35
N ILE A 221 41.03 -14.50 30.43
CA ILE A 221 41.16 -13.37 31.33
C ILE A 221 40.72 -12.13 30.58
N ASN A 222 39.42 -11.89 30.55
CA ASN A 222 38.81 -10.62 30.16
C ASN A 222 37.88 -10.04 31.27
N GLU A 223 37.99 -10.58 32.48
CA GLU A 223 37.27 -10.05 33.65
C GLU A 223 38.28 -9.79 34.77
N LEU A 224 38.12 -8.62 35.42
CA LEU A 224 38.87 -8.21 36.59
C LEU A 224 39.11 -9.40 37.54
N LEU A 225 40.34 -9.71 37.78
CA LEU A 225 40.74 -10.54 38.92
C LEU A 225 40.29 -9.80 40.18
N THR A 226 39.21 -10.23 40.77
CA THR A 226 38.59 -9.62 41.97
C THR A 226 39.29 -10.05 43.26
N ASN A 227 40.44 -10.73 43.15
CA ASN A 227 41.15 -11.28 44.32
C ASN A 227 42.64 -10.88 44.27
N GLU A 228 43.05 -10.02 45.20
CA GLU A 228 44.40 -9.50 45.38
C GLU A 228 45.46 -10.61 45.58
N TYR A 229 45.05 -11.78 46.04
CA TYR A 229 45.90 -12.94 46.28
C TYR A 229 46.30 -13.66 44.97
N ASP A 230 45.46 -13.67 43.97
CA ASP A 230 45.75 -14.25 42.64
C ASP A 230 46.62 -13.31 41.80
N TYR A 231 46.55 -12.02 42.04
CA TYR A 231 47.35 -10.99 41.37
C TYR A 231 48.81 -11.02 41.85
N LEU A 232 49.02 -11.15 43.14
CA LEU A 232 50.38 -11.20 43.75
C LEU A 232 51.13 -12.49 43.34
N ASN A 233 50.48 -13.61 43.24
CA ASN A 233 51.08 -14.87 42.80
C ASN A 233 51.37 -14.91 41.27
N ALA A 234 50.71 -14.11 40.48
CA ALA A 234 50.98 -13.94 39.05
C ALA A 234 52.16 -12.98 38.78
N LEU A 235 52.40 -11.99 39.66
CA LEU A 235 53.48 -11.01 39.55
C LEU A 235 54.87 -11.59 39.89
N ASP A 236 54.95 -12.63 40.70
CA ASP A 236 56.24 -13.28 41.04
C ASP A 236 56.74 -14.28 39.99
N ASN A 237 56.04 -14.41 38.86
CA ASN A 237 56.47 -15.28 37.78
C ASN A 237 57.34 -14.52 36.75
N PRO A 238 58.66 -14.73 36.69
CA PRO A 238 59.63 -13.96 35.86
C PRO A 238 59.40 -14.15 34.34
N LYS A 239 58.37 -14.91 33.92
CA LYS A 239 58.05 -15.15 32.50
C LYS A 239 56.88 -14.31 32.00
N ILE A 240 56.26 -13.46 32.82
CA ILE A 240 55.22 -12.52 32.36
C ILE A 240 55.92 -11.20 32.00
N LYS A 241 56.52 -11.15 30.83
CA LYS A 241 56.92 -9.87 30.23
C LYS A 241 55.69 -9.28 29.56
N GLU A 242 55.12 -8.22 30.14
CA GLU A 242 54.16 -7.35 29.48
C GLU A 242 54.77 -6.76 28.21
N LYS A 243 54.29 -7.18 27.06
CA LYS A 243 54.74 -6.63 25.78
C LYS A 243 53.77 -5.54 25.37
N TYR A 244 54.09 -4.30 25.74
CA TYR A 244 53.33 -3.13 25.26
C TYR A 244 53.64 -2.88 23.79
N GLN A 245 52.61 -2.76 22.98
CA GLN A 245 52.73 -2.34 21.58
C GLN A 245 52.30 -0.88 21.47
N THR A 246 53.18 -0.03 21.03
CA THR A 246 52.90 1.37 20.69
C THR A 246 52.20 1.41 19.33
N ILE A 247 50.99 1.92 19.28
CA ILE A 247 50.22 2.05 18.06
C ILE A 247 50.04 3.53 17.76
N LEU A 248 50.30 3.92 16.52
CA LEU A 248 50.13 5.28 16.05
C LEU A 248 48.64 5.66 16.11
N LYS A 249 48.34 6.74 16.82
CA LYS A 249 47.00 7.29 17.01
C LYS A 249 46.71 8.43 16.04
N PHE A 250 47.69 9.27 15.84
CA PHE A 250 47.60 10.47 15.04
C PHE A 250 48.96 10.85 14.46
N GLU A 251 48.98 11.29 13.21
CA GLU A 251 50.11 11.89 12.55
C GLU A 251 49.61 13.09 11.74
N GLY A 252 50.16 14.27 11.96
CA GLY A 252 49.72 15.45 11.21
C GLY A 252 50.41 16.73 11.66
N GLU A 253 50.01 17.79 10.99
CA GLU A 253 50.57 19.12 11.19
C GLU A 253 49.96 19.80 12.43
N TYR A 254 50.82 20.54 13.17
CA TYR A 254 50.46 21.38 14.28
C TYR A 254 50.92 22.81 14.06
N SER A 255 50.08 23.77 14.45
CA SER A 255 50.38 25.19 14.49
C SER A 255 49.91 25.78 15.80
N ASN A 256 50.84 26.49 16.51
CA ASN A 256 50.52 27.08 17.83
C ASN A 256 50.00 26.08 18.88
N GLY A 257 50.34 24.80 18.75
CA GLY A 257 49.97 23.74 19.67
C GLY A 257 48.61 23.09 19.35
N MET A 258 47.95 23.47 18.29
CA MET A 258 46.69 22.91 17.79
C MET A 258 46.93 22.13 16.49
N LYS A 259 46.17 21.08 16.26
CA LYS A 259 46.13 20.34 14.99
C LYS A 259 45.70 21.30 13.87
N ASN A 260 46.52 21.38 12.80
CA ASN A 260 46.28 22.37 11.74
C ASN A 260 47.01 21.92 10.47
N GLY A 261 46.30 21.72 9.38
CA GLY A 261 46.86 21.15 8.13
C GLY A 261 46.50 19.68 7.94
N ASP A 262 47.29 19.00 7.13
CA ASP A 262 47.05 17.59 6.78
C ASP A 262 47.31 16.64 7.96
N ALA A 263 46.45 15.64 8.12
CA ALA A 263 46.57 14.68 9.20
C ALA A 263 45.94 13.33 8.90
N LYS A 264 46.40 12.34 9.67
CA LYS A 264 45.90 10.97 9.73
C LYS A 264 45.55 10.60 11.16
N GLU A 265 44.41 10.06 11.38
CA GLU A 265 44.02 9.41 12.63
C GLU A 265 43.91 7.90 12.44
N TYR A 266 44.21 7.16 13.48
CA TYR A 266 44.17 5.71 13.46
C TYR A 266 43.30 5.16 14.61
N TYR A 267 42.72 4.01 14.41
CA TYR A 267 42.10 3.20 15.45
C TYR A 267 43.16 2.49 16.31
N GLU A 268 42.78 1.95 17.46
CA GLU A 268 43.65 1.21 18.35
C GLU A 268 44.24 -0.06 17.74
N ASP A 269 43.65 -0.61 16.68
CA ASP A 269 44.18 -1.72 15.90
C ASP A 269 45.16 -1.29 14.78
N GLY A 270 45.44 0.03 14.69
CA GLY A 270 46.36 0.61 13.73
C GLY A 270 45.78 0.91 12.35
N LYS A 271 44.48 0.63 12.14
CA LYS A 271 43.80 0.98 10.88
C LYS A 271 43.49 2.46 10.80
N LEU A 272 43.52 2.97 9.57
CA LEU A 272 43.17 4.35 9.29
C LEU A 272 41.73 4.64 9.69
N LYS A 273 41.54 5.72 10.47
CA LYS A 273 40.24 6.21 10.94
C LYS A 273 39.80 7.46 10.18
N PHE A 274 40.76 8.37 9.95
CA PHE A 274 40.53 9.61 9.23
C PHE A 274 41.79 10.04 8.49
N LEU A 275 41.62 10.56 7.30
CA LEU A 275 42.65 11.21 6.47
C LEU A 275 42.07 12.54 5.97
N GLY A 276 42.69 13.67 6.29
CA GLY A 276 42.20 14.96 5.84
C GLY A 276 42.75 16.13 6.64
N GLU A 277 42.10 17.25 6.47
CA GLU A 277 42.56 18.55 6.97
C GLU A 277 42.00 18.87 8.36
N TYR A 278 42.82 19.54 9.18
CA TYR A 278 42.47 20.09 10.49
C TYR A 278 42.65 21.61 10.53
N LYS A 279 41.83 22.26 11.32
CA LYS A 279 41.98 23.67 11.68
C LYS A 279 41.59 23.88 13.13
N ASN A 280 42.55 24.35 13.97
CA ASN A 280 42.34 24.59 15.39
C ASN A 280 41.72 23.37 16.12
N ASP A 281 42.38 22.21 16.01
CA ASP A 281 41.99 20.91 16.60
C ASP A 281 40.69 20.27 16.04
N LEU A 282 40.00 20.90 15.09
CA LEU A 282 38.79 20.40 14.48
C LEU A 282 39.05 19.95 13.03
N ARG A 283 38.43 18.86 12.60
CA ARG A 283 38.43 18.47 11.20
C ARG A 283 37.80 19.60 10.40
N ASN A 284 38.49 20.11 9.39
CA ASN A 284 38.04 21.27 8.60
C ASN A 284 38.73 21.26 7.24
N GLY A 285 38.00 21.29 6.15
CA GLY A 285 38.52 21.09 4.81
C GLY A 285 38.14 19.71 4.28
N PHE A 286 38.87 19.20 3.31
CA PHE A 286 38.57 17.88 2.72
C PHE A 286 39.07 16.74 3.61
N GLY A 287 38.30 15.64 3.66
CA GLY A 287 38.72 14.46 4.42
C GLY A 287 37.92 13.20 4.10
N GLN A 288 38.54 12.08 4.44
CA GLN A 288 37.96 10.74 4.34
C GLN A 288 37.90 10.10 5.72
N GLU A 289 36.77 9.52 6.07
CA GLU A 289 36.57 8.83 7.34
C GLU A 289 36.25 7.37 7.12
N TYR A 290 36.81 6.51 7.92
CA TYR A 290 36.73 5.05 7.80
C TYR A 290 36.19 4.43 9.10
N ASN A 291 35.53 3.29 9.01
CA ASN A 291 35.20 2.49 10.20
C ASN A 291 36.37 1.61 10.65
N ASP A 292 36.22 0.91 11.78
CA ASP A 292 37.21 -0.01 12.37
C ASP A 292 37.51 -1.24 11.49
N LYS A 293 36.70 -1.48 10.46
CA LYS A 293 36.93 -2.52 9.44
C LYS A 293 37.63 -1.99 8.18
N GLY A 294 37.93 -0.68 8.14
CA GLY A 294 38.59 -0.01 7.01
C GLY A 294 37.68 0.34 5.85
N LYS A 295 36.33 0.31 6.06
CA LYS A 295 35.37 0.76 5.06
C LYS A 295 35.18 2.28 5.13
N LEU A 296 35.12 2.94 3.99
CA LEU A 296 34.91 4.38 3.86
C LEU A 296 33.49 4.74 4.34
N LEU A 297 33.39 5.60 5.35
CA LEU A 297 32.11 6.10 5.91
C LEU A 297 31.71 7.44 5.33
N PHE A 298 32.68 8.30 5.04
CA PHE A 298 32.44 9.63 4.52
C PHE A 298 33.66 10.11 3.71
N GLU A 299 33.39 10.78 2.62
CA GLU A 299 34.36 11.50 1.81
C GLU A 299 33.80 12.87 1.42
N GLY A 300 34.51 13.93 1.79
CA GLY A 300 34.06 15.28 1.52
C GLY A 300 34.62 16.33 2.46
N GLN A 301 33.92 17.44 2.52
CA GLN A 301 34.33 18.60 3.29
C GLN A 301 33.82 18.51 4.73
N TYR A 302 34.70 18.86 5.66
CA TYR A 302 34.37 19.09 7.06
C TYR A 302 34.33 20.59 7.37
N LEU A 303 33.42 20.99 8.24
CA LEU A 303 33.36 22.35 8.77
C LEU A 303 33.24 22.28 10.30
N ASN A 304 34.22 22.84 11.02
CA ASN A 304 34.24 22.87 12.48
C ASN A 304 34.02 21.49 13.15
N GLY A 305 34.63 20.44 12.59
CA GLY A 305 34.54 19.08 13.11
C GLY A 305 33.32 18.25 12.62
N GLN A 306 32.38 18.87 11.92
CA GLN A 306 31.20 18.20 11.39
C GLN A 306 31.37 17.91 9.89
N ARG A 307 30.85 16.78 9.43
CA ARG A 307 30.70 16.47 8.00
C ARG A 307 29.78 17.54 7.39
N TRP A 308 30.23 18.20 6.31
CA TRP A 308 29.52 19.35 5.74
C TRP A 308 28.99 19.09 4.33
N ASN A 309 29.88 18.84 3.37
CA ASN A 309 29.52 18.49 2.00
C ASN A 309 30.31 17.26 1.55
N GLY A 310 29.65 16.28 0.93
CA GLY A 310 30.33 15.07 0.45
C GLY A 310 29.37 13.89 0.33
N TYR A 311 29.93 12.69 0.45
CA TYR A 311 29.17 11.45 0.37
C TYR A 311 29.32 10.64 1.66
N ILE A 312 28.20 10.22 2.22
CA ILE A 312 28.11 9.32 3.38
C ILE A 312 27.87 7.91 2.87
N LYS A 313 28.58 6.93 3.46
CA LYS A 313 28.35 5.49 3.25
C LYS A 313 28.00 4.83 4.56
N GLU A 314 26.94 4.05 4.57
CA GLU A 314 26.50 3.28 5.73
C GLU A 314 26.52 1.80 5.44
N TYR A 315 27.03 1.03 6.38
CA TYR A 315 27.19 -0.42 6.28
C TYR A 315 26.42 -1.11 7.40
N ASP A 316 25.90 -2.30 7.12
CA ASP A 316 25.32 -3.13 8.16
C ASP A 316 26.36 -3.81 9.05
N SER A 317 25.90 -4.64 10.00
CA SER A 317 26.75 -5.42 10.89
C SER A 317 27.69 -6.40 10.17
N TYR A 318 27.34 -6.83 8.96
CA TYR A 318 28.13 -7.71 8.09
C TYR A 318 29.08 -6.94 7.16
N GLN A 319 29.16 -5.61 7.30
CA GLN A 319 29.98 -4.72 6.47
C GLN A 319 29.53 -4.67 5.00
N ILE A 320 28.24 -4.91 4.74
CA ILE A 320 27.62 -4.74 3.43
C ILE A 320 27.13 -3.31 3.32
N LEU A 321 27.45 -2.64 2.22
CA LEU A 321 26.98 -1.27 1.94
C LEU A 321 25.45 -1.25 1.84
N ARG A 322 24.81 -0.35 2.61
CA ARG A 322 23.36 -0.15 2.63
C ARG A 322 22.93 1.17 2.02
N PHE A 323 23.74 2.20 2.26
CA PHE A 323 23.44 3.54 1.79
C PHE A 323 24.69 4.25 1.29
N GLU A 324 24.53 4.99 0.21
CA GLU A 324 25.47 6.00 -0.26
C GLU A 324 24.66 7.25 -0.59
N LYS A 325 24.84 8.33 0.19
CA LYS A 325 24.00 9.54 0.09
C LYS A 325 24.85 10.79 0.11
N GLN A 326 24.44 11.77 -0.66
CA GLN A 326 25.06 13.09 -0.69
C GLN A 326 24.70 13.87 0.58
N LEU A 327 25.70 14.52 1.15
CA LEU A 327 25.57 15.47 2.24
C LEU A 327 25.83 16.87 1.72
N LEU A 328 24.90 17.79 1.95
CA LEU A 328 25.03 19.20 1.65
C LEU A 328 24.69 20.01 2.89
N GLU A 329 25.59 20.92 3.26
CA GLU A 329 25.45 21.77 4.47
C GLU A 329 25.12 21.00 5.74
N GLY A 330 25.73 19.81 5.90
CA GLY A 330 25.52 18.96 7.06
C GLY A 330 24.24 18.14 7.09
N LYS A 331 23.42 18.21 6.01
CA LYS A 331 22.16 17.47 5.86
C LYS A 331 22.24 16.49 4.69
N ILE A 332 21.52 15.39 4.77
CA ILE A 332 21.39 14.45 3.66
C ILE A 332 20.47 15.07 2.62
N ASN A 333 21.06 15.70 1.62
CA ASN A 333 20.42 16.38 0.50
C ASN A 333 21.16 16.04 -0.80
N GLY A 334 20.44 15.94 -1.91
CA GLY A 334 21.02 15.61 -3.21
C GLY A 334 20.86 14.14 -3.57
N LEU A 335 21.79 13.59 -4.33
CA LEU A 335 21.68 12.23 -4.85
C LEU A 335 22.05 11.15 -3.81
N GLY A 336 21.37 10.02 -3.86
CA GLY A 336 21.69 8.88 -3.01
C GLY A 336 21.30 7.54 -3.62
N LYS A 337 21.88 6.48 -3.06
CA LYS A 337 21.66 5.09 -3.45
C LYS A 337 21.41 4.25 -2.21
N GLU A 338 20.48 3.30 -2.32
CA GLU A 338 20.19 2.31 -1.29
C GLU A 338 20.42 0.91 -1.84
N TYR A 339 20.97 0.03 -1.01
CA TYR A 339 21.34 -1.33 -1.40
C TYR A 339 20.66 -2.37 -0.52
N GLY A 340 20.21 -3.44 -1.13
CA GLY A 340 19.62 -4.60 -0.49
C GLY A 340 20.64 -5.49 0.25
N PRO A 341 20.17 -6.57 0.91
CA PRO A 341 21.03 -7.51 1.62
C PRO A 341 22.15 -8.11 0.78
N ASP A 342 21.89 -8.33 -0.50
CA ASP A 342 22.83 -8.95 -1.45
C ASP A 342 23.70 -7.92 -2.18
N SER A 343 23.75 -6.68 -1.69
CA SER A 343 24.42 -5.53 -2.32
C SER A 343 23.82 -5.10 -3.66
N ASP A 344 22.65 -5.58 -4.00
CA ASP A 344 21.90 -5.12 -5.18
C ASP A 344 21.37 -3.71 -4.94
N LEU A 345 21.44 -2.87 -5.95
CA LEU A 345 20.85 -1.54 -5.92
C LEU A 345 19.31 -1.70 -5.85
N ILE A 346 18.69 -1.12 -4.82
CA ILE A 346 17.23 -1.14 -4.62
C ILE A 346 16.57 0.22 -4.84
N PHE A 347 17.35 1.30 -4.72
CA PHE A 347 16.88 2.65 -4.99
C PHE A 347 18.06 3.56 -5.37
N GLU A 348 17.83 4.45 -6.33
CA GLU A 348 18.65 5.64 -6.58
C GLU A 348 17.76 6.84 -6.89
N GLY A 349 18.14 8.01 -6.36
CA GLY A 349 17.35 9.21 -6.56
C GLY A 349 17.76 10.37 -5.69
N GLU A 350 16.92 11.39 -5.65
CA GLU A 350 17.12 12.61 -4.91
C GLU A 350 16.62 12.48 -3.47
N TYR A 351 17.27 13.21 -2.55
CA TYR A 351 16.95 13.25 -1.12
C TYR A 351 16.88 14.70 -0.64
N ILE A 352 15.96 14.97 0.27
CA ILE A 352 15.88 16.20 1.05
C ILE A 352 15.67 15.82 2.53
N ASP A 353 16.53 16.37 3.42
CA ASP A 353 16.53 16.08 4.86
C ASP A 353 16.51 14.57 5.18
N GLY A 354 17.20 13.76 4.34
CA GLY A 354 17.34 12.31 4.52
C GLY A 354 16.21 11.46 3.97
N LYS A 355 15.15 12.05 3.44
CA LYS A 355 14.03 11.34 2.83
C LYS A 355 14.10 11.42 1.30
N ARG A 356 13.60 10.38 0.61
CA ARG A 356 13.46 10.39 -0.84
C ARG A 356 12.60 11.57 -1.26
N ASN A 357 13.09 12.37 -2.22
CA ASN A 357 12.42 13.59 -2.68
C ASN A 357 12.88 13.90 -4.10
N GLY A 358 12.00 14.45 -4.96
CA GLY A 358 12.34 14.66 -6.37
C GLY A 358 12.31 13.36 -7.17
N LYS A 359 13.17 13.18 -8.14
CA LYS A 359 13.18 12.00 -9.02
C LYS A 359 13.91 10.83 -8.39
N GLY A 360 13.37 9.62 -8.58
CA GLY A 360 14.00 8.40 -8.10
C GLY A 360 13.56 7.15 -8.85
N ILE A 361 14.39 6.12 -8.75
CA ILE A 361 14.17 4.81 -9.37
C ILE A 361 14.30 3.74 -8.28
N GLU A 362 13.28 2.92 -8.13
CA GLU A 362 13.34 1.69 -7.33
C GLU A 362 13.65 0.49 -8.21
N TYR A 363 14.33 -0.49 -7.65
CA TYR A 363 14.68 -1.74 -8.32
C TYR A 363 14.22 -2.95 -7.51
N TYR A 364 13.89 -4.04 -8.18
CA TYR A 364 13.66 -5.34 -7.55
C TYR A 364 14.98 -5.98 -7.12
N SER A 365 15.91 -6.14 -8.08
CA SER A 365 17.27 -6.63 -7.96
C SER A 365 17.95 -6.53 -9.33
N ARG A 366 19.32 -6.50 -9.37
CA ARG A 366 20.11 -6.60 -10.61
C ARG A 366 19.66 -5.67 -11.74
N ASN A 367 19.38 -4.41 -11.44
CA ASN A 367 18.96 -3.39 -12.40
C ASN A 367 17.58 -3.60 -13.04
N LEU A 368 16.76 -4.48 -12.50
CA LEU A 368 15.35 -4.57 -12.91
C LEU A 368 14.56 -3.47 -12.22
N LYS A 369 14.11 -2.50 -13.00
CA LYS A 369 13.29 -1.39 -12.48
C LYS A 369 12.00 -1.95 -11.89
N LYS A 370 11.63 -1.36 -10.73
CA LYS A 370 10.35 -1.59 -10.06
C LYS A 370 9.45 -0.37 -10.16
N PHE A 371 10.05 0.82 -10.04
CA PHE A 371 9.34 2.09 -10.14
C PHE A 371 10.32 3.17 -10.59
N GLU A 372 9.84 4.10 -11.42
CA GLU A 372 10.56 5.31 -11.82
C GLU A 372 9.58 6.48 -11.76
N GLY A 373 9.89 7.51 -10.96
CA GLY A 373 8.97 8.63 -10.79
C GLY A 373 9.42 9.64 -9.76
N GLU A 374 8.44 10.39 -9.24
CA GLU A 374 8.66 11.49 -8.32
C GLU A 374 8.34 11.07 -6.87
N TYR A 375 9.07 11.67 -5.92
CA TYR A 375 8.96 11.44 -4.49
C TYR A 375 8.82 12.75 -3.73
N PHE A 376 8.06 12.72 -2.66
CA PHE A 376 7.99 13.80 -1.68
C PHE A 376 7.88 13.23 -0.27
N ASP A 377 8.77 13.67 0.61
CA ASP A 377 8.85 13.23 2.02
C ASP A 377 8.92 11.69 2.20
N GLY A 378 9.48 10.98 1.20
CA GLY A 378 9.65 9.52 1.19
C GLY A 378 8.59 8.75 0.41
N GLU A 379 7.46 9.37 0.08
CA GLU A 379 6.34 8.75 -0.61
C GLU A 379 6.35 9.06 -2.12
N ARG A 380 5.86 8.12 -2.94
CA ARG A 380 5.66 8.33 -4.37
C ARG A 380 4.59 9.38 -4.59
N ILE A 381 4.85 10.37 -5.46
CA ILE A 381 3.93 11.46 -5.79
C ILE A 381 4.10 11.84 -7.27
N GLY A 382 3.08 12.54 -7.84
CA GLY A 382 3.17 13.01 -9.22
C GLY A 382 3.37 11.88 -10.21
N LYS A 383 4.04 12.15 -11.32
CA LYS A 383 4.20 11.18 -12.41
C LYS A 383 5.16 10.05 -12.07
N GLY A 384 4.73 8.82 -12.37
CA GLY A 384 5.57 7.64 -12.18
C GLY A 384 5.11 6.45 -13.00
N ILE A 385 6.08 5.57 -13.28
CA ILE A 385 5.89 4.32 -14.00
C ILE A 385 6.29 3.17 -13.07
N GLU A 386 5.43 2.19 -12.92
CA GLU A 386 5.67 0.98 -12.15
C GLU A 386 5.81 -0.22 -13.08
N TYR A 387 6.77 -1.09 -12.78
CA TYR A 387 7.11 -2.24 -13.62
C TYR A 387 6.93 -3.55 -12.85
N ALA A 388 6.53 -4.59 -13.54
CA ALA A 388 6.59 -5.97 -13.06
C ALA A 388 8.03 -6.51 -13.11
N LYS A 389 8.29 -7.65 -12.46
CA LYS A 389 9.61 -8.31 -12.48
C LYS A 389 10.07 -8.78 -13.88
N ASN A 390 9.16 -8.94 -14.83
CA ASN A 390 9.47 -9.25 -16.23
C ASN A 390 9.78 -8.01 -17.07
N GLY A 391 9.70 -6.79 -16.46
CA GLY A 391 9.95 -5.51 -17.11
C GLY A 391 8.74 -4.89 -17.81
N GLU A 392 7.57 -5.52 -17.76
CA GLU A 392 6.33 -4.92 -18.28
C GLU A 392 5.85 -3.76 -17.40
N ILE A 393 5.27 -2.75 -18.05
CA ILE A 393 4.64 -1.64 -17.34
C ILE A 393 3.33 -2.15 -16.73
N ILE A 394 3.21 -2.00 -15.42
CA ILE A 394 2.00 -2.35 -14.66
C ILE A 394 1.22 -1.14 -14.16
N PHE A 395 1.82 0.03 -14.22
CA PHE A 395 1.13 1.30 -14.01
C PHE A 395 1.93 2.45 -14.64
N ASP A 396 1.24 3.36 -15.33
CA ASP A 396 1.76 4.61 -15.89
C ASP A 396 0.76 5.71 -15.56
N GLY A 397 1.16 6.63 -14.68
CA GLY A 397 0.24 7.66 -14.22
C GLY A 397 0.77 8.50 -13.07
N GLU A 398 -0.15 9.11 -12.36
CA GLU A 398 0.13 9.95 -11.19
C GLU A 398 -0.06 9.19 -9.88
N TYR A 399 0.78 9.51 -8.91
CA TYR A 399 0.76 8.99 -7.55
C TYR A 399 0.37 10.08 -6.56
N SER A 400 -0.33 9.72 -5.51
CA SER A 400 -0.63 10.58 -4.37
C SER A 400 -0.43 9.79 -3.08
N ASN A 401 0.47 10.27 -2.19
CA ASN A 401 0.80 9.61 -0.92
C ASN A 401 1.12 8.12 -1.06
N GLY A 402 1.95 7.77 -2.05
CA GLY A 402 2.40 6.40 -2.32
C GLY A 402 1.39 5.51 -3.05
N ILE A 403 0.17 5.98 -3.32
CA ILE A 403 -0.91 5.23 -3.97
C ILE A 403 -1.03 5.66 -5.43
N ARG A 404 -1.33 4.72 -6.34
CA ARG A 404 -1.72 5.02 -7.72
C ARG A 404 -2.95 5.93 -7.68
N TRP A 405 -2.88 7.11 -8.29
CA TRP A 405 -3.94 8.11 -8.18
C TRP A 405 -4.72 8.28 -9.47
N GLU A 406 -4.04 8.61 -10.57
CA GLU A 406 -4.64 8.79 -11.90
C GLU A 406 -3.69 8.23 -12.95
N GLY A 407 -4.20 7.41 -13.89
CA GLY A 407 -3.38 6.80 -14.93
C GLY A 407 -3.92 5.48 -15.41
N LYS A 408 -3.04 4.69 -16.02
CA LYS A 408 -3.35 3.34 -16.50
C LYS A 408 -2.54 2.31 -15.72
N GLY A 409 -3.20 1.23 -15.31
CA GLY A 409 -2.52 0.23 -14.52
C GLY A 409 -3.15 -1.15 -14.55
N LYS A 410 -2.35 -2.12 -14.11
CA LYS A 410 -2.73 -3.52 -14.02
C LYS A 410 -2.75 -3.96 -12.56
N GLU A 411 -3.70 -4.79 -12.22
CA GLU A 411 -3.77 -5.54 -10.96
C GLU A 411 -3.62 -7.03 -11.27
N PHE A 412 -3.13 -7.80 -10.32
CA PHE A 412 -2.81 -9.20 -10.53
C PHE A 412 -3.36 -10.08 -9.41
N TYR A 413 -3.88 -11.22 -9.77
CA TYR A 413 -4.17 -12.31 -8.86
C TYR A 413 -2.89 -12.88 -8.23
N LYS A 414 -3.04 -13.64 -7.15
CA LYS A 414 -1.90 -14.28 -6.45
C LYS A 414 -1.11 -15.26 -7.34
N ASN A 415 -1.77 -15.84 -8.34
CA ASN A 415 -1.14 -16.74 -9.32
C ASN A 415 -0.33 -16.02 -10.40
N GLY A 416 -0.39 -14.67 -10.44
CA GLY A 416 0.33 -13.83 -11.40
C GLY A 416 -0.46 -13.47 -12.66
N ASN A 417 -1.66 -13.96 -12.85
CA ASN A 417 -2.54 -13.56 -13.95
C ASN A 417 -3.09 -12.16 -13.70
N ILE A 418 -3.37 -11.43 -14.77
CA ILE A 418 -3.98 -10.09 -14.69
C ILE A 418 -5.40 -10.25 -14.14
N GLU A 419 -5.74 -9.42 -13.16
CA GLU A 419 -7.09 -9.26 -12.63
C GLU A 419 -7.81 -8.10 -13.30
N TYR A 420 -7.08 -6.99 -13.47
CA TYR A 420 -7.60 -5.76 -14.07
C TYR A 420 -6.52 -5.06 -14.89
N ASP A 421 -6.89 -4.49 -16.03
CA ASP A 421 -6.05 -3.61 -16.86
C ASP A 421 -6.90 -2.42 -17.31
N GLY A 422 -6.62 -1.23 -16.80
CA GLY A 422 -7.46 -0.07 -17.09
C GLY A 422 -7.03 1.23 -16.43
N GLU A 423 -7.95 2.19 -16.46
CA GLU A 423 -7.75 3.55 -15.99
C GLU A 423 -8.11 3.68 -14.50
N TYR A 424 -7.41 4.60 -13.83
CA TYR A 424 -7.58 4.96 -12.43
C TYR A 424 -7.81 6.46 -12.28
N ILE A 425 -8.73 6.83 -11.39
CA ILE A 425 -8.94 8.20 -10.92
C ILE A 425 -9.13 8.15 -9.40
N ASN A 426 -8.44 9.03 -8.66
CA ASN A 426 -8.47 9.06 -7.19
C ASN A 426 -8.11 7.72 -6.54
N GLY A 427 -7.22 6.93 -7.17
CA GLY A 427 -6.75 5.65 -6.67
C GLY A 427 -7.75 4.48 -6.85
N ILE A 428 -8.83 4.70 -7.58
CA ILE A 428 -9.90 3.72 -7.78
C ILE A 428 -10.04 3.45 -9.28
N ARG A 429 -10.37 2.20 -9.67
CA ARG A 429 -10.69 1.84 -11.07
C ARG A 429 -11.76 2.81 -11.59
N ASN A 430 -11.47 3.50 -12.69
CA ASN A 430 -12.34 4.53 -13.25
C ASN A 430 -12.01 4.72 -14.74
N GLY A 431 -13.00 5.08 -15.57
CA GLY A 431 -12.79 5.16 -17.01
C GLY A 431 -12.84 3.79 -17.68
N LYS A 432 -12.03 3.56 -18.71
CA LYS A 432 -12.01 2.29 -19.44
C LYS A 432 -11.14 1.26 -18.77
N GLY A 433 -11.62 0.02 -18.71
CA GLY A 433 -10.86 -1.09 -18.15
C GLY A 433 -11.35 -2.44 -18.58
N THR A 434 -10.49 -3.42 -18.39
CA THR A 434 -10.69 -4.81 -18.71
C THR A 434 -10.44 -5.64 -17.45
N GLU A 435 -11.39 -6.46 -17.06
CA GLU A 435 -11.32 -7.35 -15.90
C GLU A 435 -11.28 -8.80 -16.36
N TYR A 436 -10.50 -9.62 -15.68
CA TYR A 436 -10.27 -11.02 -16.01
C TYR A 436 -10.65 -11.93 -14.85
N PHE A 437 -10.96 -13.16 -15.13
CA PHE A 437 -11.04 -14.23 -14.15
C PHE A 437 -9.63 -14.69 -13.72
N GLU A 438 -9.55 -15.41 -12.61
CA GLU A 438 -8.27 -15.89 -12.07
C GLU A 438 -7.50 -16.84 -13.00
N ASP A 439 -8.19 -17.51 -13.93
CA ASP A 439 -7.60 -18.34 -14.98
C ASP A 439 -7.03 -17.54 -16.17
N GLY A 440 -7.27 -16.21 -16.18
CA GLY A 440 -6.84 -15.30 -17.24
C GLY A 440 -7.85 -15.11 -18.36
N THR A 441 -9.03 -15.73 -18.32
CA THR A 441 -10.11 -15.48 -19.27
C THR A 441 -10.75 -14.12 -19.02
N LEU A 442 -11.21 -13.47 -20.09
CA LEU A 442 -11.84 -12.15 -20.02
C LEU A 442 -13.17 -12.25 -19.30
N LYS A 443 -13.42 -11.34 -18.34
CA LYS A 443 -14.66 -11.27 -17.55
C LYS A 443 -15.52 -10.08 -17.94
N PHE A 444 -14.90 -8.92 -18.11
CA PHE A 444 -15.59 -7.69 -18.46
C PHE A 444 -14.65 -6.73 -19.17
N GLU A 445 -15.16 -6.07 -20.20
CA GLU A 445 -14.50 -4.96 -20.88
C GLU A 445 -15.48 -3.79 -20.98
N GLY A 446 -15.14 -2.63 -20.40
CA GLY A 446 -16.04 -1.50 -20.39
C GLY A 446 -15.61 -0.32 -19.54
N GLU A 447 -16.60 0.45 -19.13
CA GLU A 447 -16.40 1.66 -18.34
C GLU A 447 -16.63 1.39 -16.85
N TYR A 448 -15.82 2.07 -16.03
CA TYR A 448 -15.83 2.00 -14.56
C TYR A 448 -16.06 3.37 -13.97
N LEU A 449 -16.79 3.42 -12.88
CA LEU A 449 -16.92 4.58 -12.02
C LEU A 449 -16.79 4.15 -10.55
N ASN A 450 -15.84 4.75 -9.83
CA ASN A 450 -15.60 4.45 -8.41
C ASN A 450 -15.41 2.95 -8.10
N GLY A 451 -14.70 2.23 -8.99
CA GLY A 451 -14.36 0.82 -8.82
C GLY A 451 -15.42 -0.17 -9.30
N ILE A 452 -16.54 0.31 -9.81
CA ILE A 452 -17.69 -0.51 -10.19
C ILE A 452 -17.98 -0.33 -11.68
N TRP A 453 -18.52 -1.36 -12.36
CA TRP A 453 -18.97 -1.28 -13.75
C TRP A 453 -20.01 -0.18 -13.89
N ASN A 454 -19.76 0.77 -14.76
CA ASN A 454 -20.65 1.93 -14.95
C ASN A 454 -20.45 2.52 -16.34
N GLY A 455 -21.50 2.67 -17.11
CA GLY A 455 -21.42 3.07 -18.51
C GLY A 455 -21.50 1.89 -19.45
N LYS A 456 -20.86 1.94 -20.61
CA LYS A 456 -20.94 0.87 -21.62
C LYS A 456 -19.92 -0.22 -21.32
N GLY A 457 -20.36 -1.48 -21.48
CA GLY A 457 -19.47 -2.62 -21.27
C GLY A 457 -19.99 -3.91 -21.87
N MET A 458 -19.10 -4.89 -21.87
CA MET A 458 -19.31 -6.24 -22.35
C MET A 458 -18.97 -7.22 -21.23
N GLU A 459 -19.92 -8.03 -20.83
CA GLU A 459 -19.77 -9.08 -19.82
C GLU A 459 -19.57 -10.43 -20.51
N ILE A 460 -18.63 -11.22 -20.02
CA ILE A 460 -18.17 -12.47 -20.62
C ILE A 460 -18.17 -13.54 -19.53
N ASP A 461 -18.54 -14.76 -19.86
CA ASP A 461 -18.54 -15.89 -18.94
C ASP A 461 -17.13 -16.56 -18.85
N LYS A 462 -17.02 -17.56 -17.98
CA LYS A 462 -15.77 -18.30 -17.79
C LYS A 462 -15.35 -19.13 -19.01
N ASP A 463 -16.29 -19.42 -19.93
CA ASP A 463 -16.02 -20.13 -21.16
C ASP A 463 -15.62 -19.19 -22.31
N ASN A 464 -15.31 -17.92 -21.96
CA ASN A 464 -14.93 -16.84 -22.87
C ASN A 464 -16.01 -16.50 -23.91
N LYS A 465 -17.30 -16.60 -23.52
CA LYS A 465 -18.44 -16.30 -24.36
C LYS A 465 -19.10 -15.02 -23.89
N ILE A 466 -19.42 -14.13 -24.82
CA ILE A 466 -20.16 -12.89 -24.51
C ILE A 466 -21.56 -13.28 -24.01
N ILE A 467 -21.91 -12.84 -22.82
CA ILE A 467 -23.23 -13.04 -22.23
C ILE A 467 -24.09 -11.78 -22.23
N PHE A 468 -23.44 -10.60 -22.21
CA PHE A 468 -24.14 -9.33 -22.26
C PHE A 468 -23.27 -8.22 -22.86
N PHE A 469 -23.90 -7.35 -23.64
CA PHE A 469 -23.31 -6.11 -24.15
C PHE A 469 -24.32 -4.97 -23.96
N GLY A 470 -23.99 -3.93 -23.19
CA GLY A 470 -24.91 -2.84 -22.90
C GLY A 470 -24.40 -1.82 -21.93
N GLU A 471 -25.34 -1.16 -21.26
CA GLU A 471 -25.03 -0.17 -20.24
C GLU A 471 -25.11 -0.80 -18.84
N PHE A 472 -24.27 -0.29 -17.94
CA PHE A 472 -24.17 -0.68 -16.55
C PHE A 472 -24.31 0.55 -15.64
N LEU A 473 -24.95 0.39 -14.50
CA LEU A 473 -25.02 1.37 -13.43
C LEU A 473 -24.81 0.66 -12.10
N ASP A 474 -23.83 1.14 -11.32
CA ASP A 474 -23.48 0.58 -10.00
C ASP A 474 -23.24 -0.95 -10.03
N GLY A 475 -22.60 -1.44 -11.10
CA GLY A 475 -22.23 -2.85 -11.29
C GLY A 475 -23.36 -3.72 -11.85
N GLU A 476 -24.55 -3.17 -12.06
CA GLU A 476 -25.71 -3.92 -12.57
C GLU A 476 -26.07 -3.49 -13.99
N ARG A 477 -26.60 -4.41 -14.79
CA ARG A 477 -27.12 -4.10 -16.14
C ARG A 477 -28.21 -3.03 -16.04
N TYR A 478 -28.09 -2.00 -16.85
CA TYR A 478 -28.94 -0.82 -16.82
C TYR A 478 -29.26 -0.32 -18.22
N ASN A 479 -30.40 0.40 -18.39
CA ASN A 479 -30.83 1.01 -19.64
C ASN A 479 -30.82 -0.01 -20.81
N ILE A 480 -30.11 0.23 -21.89
CA ILE A 480 -30.17 -0.61 -23.11
C ILE A 480 -29.04 -1.63 -23.13
N GLY A 481 -29.40 -2.88 -23.35
CA GLY A 481 -28.43 -3.96 -23.50
C GLY A 481 -28.91 -5.13 -24.33
N LYS A 482 -27.97 -6.00 -24.69
CA LYS A 482 -28.16 -7.20 -25.48
C LYS A 482 -27.62 -8.41 -24.74
N GLU A 483 -28.43 -9.45 -24.62
CA GLU A 483 -28.02 -10.75 -24.06
C GLU A 483 -27.72 -11.73 -25.16
N TYR A 484 -26.71 -12.56 -24.92
CA TYR A 484 -26.28 -13.60 -25.81
C TYR A 484 -26.32 -14.95 -25.11
N PHE A 485 -26.50 -16.00 -25.88
CA PHE A 485 -26.44 -17.38 -25.44
C PHE A 485 -25.55 -18.16 -26.42
N SER A 486 -24.72 -19.04 -25.88
CA SER A 486 -23.92 -19.95 -26.70
C SER A 486 -24.32 -21.39 -26.41
N ASN A 487 -24.37 -22.20 -27.45
CA ASN A 487 -24.64 -23.62 -27.30
C ASN A 487 -23.32 -24.35 -26.98
N ASP A 488 -23.30 -25.17 -25.93
CA ASP A 488 -22.14 -25.94 -25.49
C ASP A 488 -21.65 -26.97 -26.52
N ASN A 489 -22.44 -27.27 -27.54
CA ASN A 489 -22.09 -28.26 -28.57
C ASN A 489 -21.40 -27.67 -29.81
N ASP A 490 -21.38 -26.33 -29.97
CA ASP A 490 -20.67 -25.69 -31.09
C ASP A 490 -20.10 -24.32 -30.62
N MET A 491 -18.77 -24.27 -30.49
CA MET A 491 -18.07 -23.08 -29.96
C MET A 491 -18.20 -21.83 -30.85
N ASN A 492 -18.75 -21.93 -32.03
CA ASN A 492 -18.88 -20.83 -33.00
C ASN A 492 -20.26 -20.21 -33.03
N ASP A 493 -21.26 -20.81 -32.38
CA ASP A 493 -22.64 -20.35 -32.47
C ASP A 493 -23.00 -19.50 -31.22
N ILE A 494 -22.73 -18.21 -31.30
CA ILE A 494 -23.24 -17.22 -30.34
C ILE A 494 -24.58 -16.73 -30.84
N TYR A 495 -25.64 -17.03 -30.10
CA TYR A 495 -27.00 -16.60 -30.45
C TYR A 495 -27.36 -15.35 -29.66
N PHE A 496 -27.84 -14.35 -30.35
CA PHE A 496 -28.45 -13.17 -29.77
C PHE A 496 -29.88 -13.54 -29.32
N ILE A 497 -30.14 -13.43 -28.01
CA ILE A 497 -31.41 -13.89 -27.43
C ILE A 497 -32.31 -12.79 -26.93
N PHE A 498 -31.74 -11.61 -26.59
CA PHE A 498 -32.56 -10.50 -26.08
C PHE A 498 -31.88 -9.16 -26.33
N GLU A 499 -32.67 -8.14 -26.67
CA GLU A 499 -32.27 -6.72 -26.59
C GLU A 499 -33.41 -5.92 -25.94
N GLY A 500 -33.05 -4.98 -25.05
CA GLY A 500 -34.03 -4.17 -24.37
C GLY A 500 -33.50 -3.37 -23.23
N GLU A 501 -34.45 -2.85 -22.45
CA GLU A 501 -34.16 -2.01 -21.30
C GLU A 501 -33.96 -2.86 -20.04
N TYR A 502 -33.04 -2.40 -19.17
CA TYR A 502 -32.67 -3.03 -17.91
C TYR A 502 -32.77 -2.05 -16.75
N LEU A 503 -33.14 -2.56 -15.61
CA LEU A 503 -33.13 -1.85 -14.34
C LEU A 503 -32.70 -2.82 -13.23
N LYS A 504 -31.65 -2.45 -12.46
CA LYS A 504 -31.12 -3.30 -11.38
C LYS A 504 -30.85 -4.74 -11.81
N GLY A 505 -30.10 -4.90 -12.92
CA GLY A 505 -29.67 -6.18 -13.45
C GLY A 505 -30.77 -7.00 -14.13
N LYS A 506 -32.01 -6.54 -14.15
CA LYS A 506 -33.17 -7.28 -14.69
C LYS A 506 -33.76 -6.58 -15.90
N ARG A 507 -34.30 -7.35 -16.87
CA ARG A 507 -35.07 -6.83 -17.98
C ARG A 507 -36.23 -5.97 -17.43
N ASN A 508 -36.35 -4.73 -17.88
CA ASN A 508 -37.34 -3.81 -17.35
C ASN A 508 -37.64 -2.71 -18.39
N GLY A 509 -38.87 -2.45 -18.74
CA GLY A 509 -39.20 -1.57 -19.83
C GLY A 509 -39.42 -2.35 -21.14
N LYS A 510 -39.05 -1.79 -22.29
CA LYS A 510 -39.24 -2.44 -23.59
C LYS A 510 -38.12 -3.38 -23.94
N GLY A 511 -38.46 -4.54 -24.50
CA GLY A 511 -37.46 -5.52 -24.93
C GLY A 511 -37.99 -6.44 -26.03
N LYS A 512 -37.03 -7.12 -26.67
CA LYS A 512 -37.22 -8.10 -27.72
C LYS A 512 -36.48 -9.37 -27.41
N GLU A 513 -37.14 -10.50 -27.45
CA GLU A 513 -36.54 -11.83 -27.37
C GLU A 513 -36.44 -12.47 -28.75
N TYR A 514 -35.41 -13.27 -28.96
CA TYR A 514 -35.17 -13.95 -30.24
C TYR A 514 -35.04 -15.45 -30.04
N HIS A 515 -35.40 -16.21 -31.03
CA HIS A 515 -35.10 -17.64 -31.17
C HIS A 515 -33.60 -17.81 -31.50
N SER A 516 -33.06 -19.02 -31.32
CA SER A 516 -31.69 -19.36 -31.67
C SER A 516 -31.35 -19.16 -33.16
N ASN A 517 -32.36 -19.18 -34.03
CA ASN A 517 -32.21 -18.88 -35.47
C ASN A 517 -32.22 -17.35 -35.78
N GLY A 518 -32.26 -16.47 -34.75
CA GLY A 518 -32.31 -15.02 -34.90
C GLY A 518 -33.68 -14.42 -35.23
N ILE A 519 -34.74 -15.26 -35.36
CA ILE A 519 -36.09 -14.78 -35.59
C ILE A 519 -36.66 -14.23 -34.29
N LEU A 520 -37.38 -13.12 -34.40
CA LEU A 520 -38.05 -12.46 -33.25
C LEU A 520 -39.05 -13.44 -32.62
N LYS A 521 -38.94 -13.67 -31.31
CA LYS A 521 -39.80 -14.55 -30.52
C LYS A 521 -40.86 -13.77 -29.74
N PHE A 522 -40.45 -12.63 -29.19
CA PHE A 522 -41.31 -11.77 -28.42
C PHE A 522 -40.80 -10.33 -28.47
N GLU A 523 -41.72 -9.37 -28.55
CA GLU A 523 -41.44 -7.97 -28.27
C GLU A 523 -42.51 -7.41 -27.32
N GLY A 524 -42.08 -6.65 -26.31
CA GLY A 524 -43.05 -6.13 -25.34
C GLY A 524 -42.41 -5.45 -24.15
N GLU A 525 -43.23 -5.32 -23.12
CA GLU A 525 -42.88 -4.69 -21.87
C GLU A 525 -42.45 -5.72 -20.82
N TYR A 526 -41.44 -5.36 -20.02
CA TYR A 526 -40.88 -6.18 -18.94
C TYR A 526 -40.93 -5.43 -17.62
N LEU A 527 -41.14 -6.14 -16.55
CA LEU A 527 -40.99 -5.64 -15.19
C LEU A 527 -40.29 -6.68 -14.33
N ASN A 528 -39.13 -6.28 -13.71
CA ASN A 528 -38.33 -7.14 -12.84
C ASN A 528 -37.90 -8.47 -13.47
N GLY A 529 -37.66 -8.52 -14.78
CA GLY A 529 -37.21 -9.70 -15.51
C GLY A 529 -38.33 -10.49 -16.18
N GLU A 530 -39.60 -10.18 -15.92
CA GLU A 530 -40.74 -10.89 -16.42
C GLU A 530 -41.54 -10.06 -17.45
N ARG A 531 -42.14 -10.71 -18.47
CA ARG A 531 -43.01 -10.06 -19.42
C ARG A 531 -44.19 -9.47 -18.64
N ASN A 532 -44.44 -8.16 -18.77
CA ASN A 532 -45.44 -7.47 -18.02
C ASN A 532 -45.92 -6.22 -18.78
N GLY A 533 -47.20 -6.06 -19.00
CA GLY A 533 -47.74 -5.03 -19.89
C GLY A 533 -48.04 -5.57 -21.28
N LYS A 534 -47.89 -4.73 -22.31
CA LYS A 534 -48.24 -5.12 -23.69
C LYS A 534 -47.09 -5.85 -24.38
N GLY A 535 -47.40 -6.89 -25.13
CA GLY A 535 -46.42 -7.65 -25.88
C GLY A 535 -46.98 -8.40 -27.05
N LYS A 536 -46.07 -8.83 -27.95
CA LYS A 536 -46.32 -9.67 -29.10
C LYS A 536 -45.42 -10.87 -29.08
N GLU A 537 -45.97 -12.05 -29.29
CA GLU A 537 -45.22 -13.30 -29.53
C GLU A 537 -45.28 -13.61 -31.02
N TYR A 538 -44.24 -14.29 -31.48
CA TYR A 538 -44.06 -14.68 -32.89
C TYR A 538 -43.79 -16.15 -33.01
N TYR A 539 -44.29 -16.73 -34.11
CA TYR A 539 -43.91 -18.08 -34.60
C TYR A 539 -42.46 -18.10 -35.09
N GLU A 540 -41.86 -19.26 -35.19
CA GLU A 540 -40.51 -19.43 -35.81
C GLU A 540 -40.50 -19.04 -37.30
N SER A 541 -41.65 -18.96 -37.96
CA SER A 541 -41.80 -18.37 -39.30
C SER A 541 -41.73 -16.84 -39.34
N GLY A 542 -41.77 -16.17 -38.18
CA GLY A 542 -41.75 -14.73 -38.06
C GLY A 542 -43.11 -14.06 -38.08
N SER A 543 -44.22 -14.83 -38.30
CA SER A 543 -45.57 -14.30 -38.20
C SER A 543 -46.01 -14.15 -36.75
N ILE A 544 -46.94 -13.22 -36.47
CA ILE A 544 -47.45 -12.96 -35.12
C ILE A 544 -48.20 -14.20 -34.64
N LEU A 545 -47.88 -14.68 -33.43
CA LEU A 545 -48.58 -15.74 -32.71
C LEU A 545 -49.65 -15.14 -31.76
N PHE A 546 -49.24 -14.11 -31.02
CA PHE A 546 -50.11 -13.49 -30.03
C PHE A 546 -49.75 -12.00 -29.87
N GLU A 547 -50.77 -11.19 -29.68
CA GLU A 547 -50.63 -9.77 -29.31
C GLU A 547 -51.58 -9.48 -28.14
N GLY A 548 -51.08 -9.01 -27.00
CA GLY A 548 -51.94 -8.78 -25.85
C GLY A 548 -51.19 -8.30 -24.61
N GLU A 549 -51.84 -8.47 -23.46
CA GLU A 549 -51.31 -8.06 -22.17
C GLU A 549 -50.74 -9.24 -21.40
N TYR A 550 -49.67 -8.98 -20.63
CA TYR A 550 -48.96 -9.95 -19.80
C TYR A 550 -48.89 -9.47 -18.36
N LEU A 551 -48.92 -10.38 -17.44
CA LEU A 551 -48.62 -10.20 -16.03
C LEU A 551 -47.73 -11.35 -15.56
N ASN A 552 -46.45 -11.02 -15.14
CA ASN A 552 -45.49 -12.01 -14.63
C ASN A 552 -45.33 -13.22 -15.57
N ASN A 553 -44.98 -12.96 -16.84
CA ASN A 553 -44.78 -13.92 -17.94
C ASN A 553 -46.04 -14.61 -18.42
N ILE A 554 -47.20 -14.35 -17.83
CA ILE A 554 -48.46 -15.04 -18.14
C ILE A 554 -49.36 -14.07 -18.91
N ARG A 555 -50.00 -14.55 -20.00
CA ARG A 555 -51.02 -13.77 -20.72
C ARG A 555 -52.14 -13.38 -19.75
N ASN A 556 -52.42 -12.09 -19.64
CA ASN A 556 -53.43 -11.58 -18.69
C ASN A 556 -53.99 -10.24 -19.17
N GLY A 557 -55.28 -10.12 -19.32
CA GLY A 557 -55.90 -8.98 -19.98
C GLY A 557 -56.30 -9.27 -21.42
N MET A 558 -56.59 -8.24 -22.21
CA MET A 558 -57.02 -8.38 -23.59
C MET A 558 -55.92 -8.90 -24.51
N GLY A 559 -56.22 -9.88 -25.36
CA GLY A 559 -55.26 -10.43 -26.30
C GLY A 559 -55.90 -11.04 -27.54
N LYS A 560 -55.06 -11.17 -28.59
CA LYS A 560 -55.42 -11.80 -29.87
C LYS A 560 -54.37 -12.87 -30.17
N GLU A 561 -54.82 -14.06 -30.46
CA GLU A 561 -54.02 -15.13 -31.04
C GLU A 561 -54.21 -15.14 -32.55
N TYR A 562 -53.15 -15.48 -33.25
CA TYR A 562 -53.14 -15.54 -34.73
C TYR A 562 -52.74 -16.93 -35.22
N HIS A 563 -53.31 -17.33 -36.31
CA HIS A 563 -52.81 -18.44 -37.11
C HIS A 563 -51.47 -18.07 -37.79
N GLU A 564 -50.70 -19.04 -38.15
CA GLU A 564 -49.37 -18.80 -38.78
C GLU A 564 -49.47 -18.00 -40.11
N ASN A 565 -50.63 -18.07 -40.81
CA ASN A 565 -50.93 -17.28 -42.00
C ASN A 565 -51.28 -15.80 -41.71
N GLY A 566 -51.30 -15.39 -40.43
CA GLY A 566 -51.54 -14.01 -39.96
C GLY A 566 -53.03 -13.68 -39.73
N MET A 567 -53.96 -14.62 -39.96
CA MET A 567 -55.37 -14.42 -39.63
C MET A 567 -55.58 -14.58 -38.14
N ILE A 568 -56.53 -13.80 -37.57
CA ILE A 568 -56.88 -13.91 -36.17
C ILE A 568 -57.44 -15.30 -35.89
N MET A 569 -56.92 -15.98 -34.88
CA MET A 569 -57.41 -17.25 -34.37
C MET A 569 -58.34 -17.07 -33.21
N THR A 570 -57.98 -16.15 -32.30
CA THR A 570 -58.82 -15.89 -31.10
C THR A 570 -58.68 -14.42 -30.68
N GLU A 571 -59.77 -13.85 -30.27
CA GLU A 571 -59.83 -12.54 -29.63
C GLU A 571 -60.56 -12.67 -28.30
N CYS A 572 -59.87 -12.41 -27.18
CA CYS A 572 -60.48 -12.60 -25.88
C CYS A 572 -59.71 -11.88 -24.76
N ASN A 573 -60.26 -11.94 -23.59
CA ASN A 573 -59.59 -11.61 -22.35
C ASN A 573 -58.90 -12.87 -21.76
N TYR A 574 -57.72 -12.73 -21.20
CA TYR A 574 -56.98 -13.78 -20.49
C TYR A 574 -56.93 -13.49 -19.01
N LEU A 575 -57.05 -14.51 -18.19
CA LEU A 575 -56.82 -14.46 -16.76
C LEU A 575 -55.93 -15.62 -16.36
N ASN A 576 -54.73 -15.29 -15.79
CA ASN A 576 -53.72 -16.28 -15.42
C ASN A 576 -53.37 -17.25 -16.55
N GLY A 577 -53.28 -16.78 -17.80
CA GLY A 577 -52.91 -17.57 -18.96
C GLY A 577 -54.05 -18.29 -19.65
N GLU A 578 -55.23 -18.29 -19.06
CA GLU A 578 -56.39 -19.00 -19.57
C GLU A 578 -57.41 -18.00 -20.17
N LYS A 579 -58.05 -18.41 -21.29
CA LYS A 579 -59.15 -17.63 -21.91
C LYS A 579 -60.25 -17.42 -20.88
N ASN A 580 -60.73 -16.17 -20.71
CA ASN A 580 -61.73 -15.83 -19.72
C ASN A 580 -62.61 -14.66 -20.23
N GLY A 581 -63.91 -14.66 -19.93
CA GLY A 581 -64.78 -13.64 -20.40
C GLY A 581 -65.26 -13.86 -21.83
N GLU A 582 -65.53 -12.80 -22.59
CA GLU A 582 -65.94 -12.88 -24.00
C GLU A 582 -64.75 -13.35 -24.88
N VAL A 583 -65.00 -14.35 -25.71
CA VAL A 583 -64.06 -14.94 -26.64
C VAL A 583 -64.67 -15.03 -28.02
N LYS A 584 -63.90 -14.68 -29.05
CA LYS A 584 -64.14 -14.98 -30.44
C LYS A 584 -63.09 -15.87 -30.99
N GLU A 585 -63.42 -16.97 -31.65
CA GLU A 585 -62.55 -17.91 -32.28
C GLU A 585 -62.82 -17.95 -33.78
N TYR A 586 -61.73 -17.96 -34.58
CA TYR A 586 -61.78 -17.94 -36.03
C TYR A 586 -60.94 -19.07 -36.63
N ASN A 587 -61.32 -19.57 -37.80
CA ASN A 587 -60.53 -20.52 -38.55
C ASN A 587 -59.38 -19.82 -39.31
N GLN A 588 -58.58 -20.61 -40.02
CA GLN A 588 -57.44 -20.14 -40.83
C GLN A 588 -57.85 -19.23 -42.01
N ASN A 589 -59.10 -19.22 -42.41
CA ASN A 589 -59.64 -18.36 -43.46
C ASN A 589 -60.25 -17.04 -42.90
N GLY A 590 -60.23 -16.88 -41.57
CA GLY A 590 -60.80 -15.72 -40.88
C GLY A 590 -62.32 -15.82 -40.65
N GLU A 591 -62.96 -16.98 -40.85
CA GLU A 591 -64.34 -17.19 -40.57
C GLU A 591 -64.59 -17.43 -39.09
N LEU A 592 -65.61 -16.84 -38.52
CA LEU A 592 -65.97 -17.00 -37.13
C LEU A 592 -66.44 -18.43 -36.85
N LEU A 593 -65.72 -19.11 -35.87
CA LEU A 593 -66.08 -20.44 -35.42
C LEU A 593 -66.92 -20.43 -34.10
N PHE A 594 -66.62 -19.47 -33.24
CA PHE A 594 -67.26 -19.38 -31.95
C PHE A 594 -67.20 -17.94 -31.43
N GLU A 595 -68.30 -17.51 -30.80
CA GLU A 595 -68.36 -16.35 -29.94
C GLU A 595 -69.16 -16.65 -28.67
N GLY A 596 -68.56 -16.29 -27.51
CA GLY A 596 -69.23 -16.58 -26.25
C GLY A 596 -68.35 -16.44 -25.04
N LEU A 597 -68.83 -16.92 -23.90
CA LEU A 597 -68.14 -16.80 -22.64
C LEU A 597 -67.27 -18.01 -22.36
N TYR A 598 -66.03 -17.72 -21.88
CA TYR A 598 -65.04 -18.67 -21.35
C TYR A 598 -64.87 -18.43 -19.87
N LYS A 599 -64.59 -19.48 -19.13
CA LYS A 599 -64.12 -19.44 -17.77
C LYS A 599 -63.03 -20.53 -17.61
N ASP A 600 -61.89 -20.12 -17.06
CA ASP A 600 -60.73 -21.01 -16.82
C ASP A 600 -60.38 -21.85 -18.04
N GLY A 601 -60.23 -21.20 -19.22
CA GLY A 601 -59.86 -21.78 -20.49
C GLY A 601 -60.92 -22.64 -21.17
N LYS A 602 -62.15 -22.70 -20.67
CA LYS A 602 -63.24 -23.53 -21.22
C LYS A 602 -64.45 -22.70 -21.53
N ARG A 603 -65.15 -23.03 -22.64
CA ARG A 603 -66.44 -22.45 -22.96
C ARG A 603 -67.36 -22.64 -21.75
N ASN A 604 -67.90 -21.55 -21.19
CA ASN A 604 -68.72 -21.58 -19.98
C ASN A 604 -69.63 -20.38 -19.94
N GLY A 605 -70.91 -20.57 -20.07
CA GLY A 605 -71.93 -19.53 -20.23
C GLY A 605 -72.52 -19.45 -21.65
N PRO A 606 -73.21 -18.37 -22.01
CA PRO A 606 -73.80 -18.22 -23.36
C PRO A 606 -72.73 -18.15 -24.45
N GLY A 607 -73.03 -18.79 -25.58
CA GLY A 607 -72.15 -18.79 -26.74
C GLY A 607 -72.81 -19.29 -28.00
N LYS A 608 -72.21 -18.93 -29.13
CA LYS A 608 -72.60 -19.38 -30.47
C LYS A 608 -71.45 -20.04 -31.18
N GLU A 609 -71.68 -21.19 -31.74
CA GLU A 609 -70.70 -21.94 -32.55
C GLU A 609 -71.16 -21.89 -34.01
N TYR A 610 -70.23 -21.71 -34.90
CA TYR A 610 -70.50 -21.52 -36.32
C TYR A 610 -69.74 -22.58 -37.14
N ASN A 611 -70.35 -23.04 -38.19
CA ASN A 611 -69.80 -23.88 -39.22
C ASN A 611 -70.04 -23.23 -40.57
N TYR A 612 -68.97 -22.85 -41.33
CA TYR A 612 -69.09 -22.10 -42.59
C TYR A 612 -70.06 -20.93 -42.55
N GLY A 613 -70.06 -20.16 -41.43
CA GLY A 613 -70.85 -18.98 -41.27
C GLY A 613 -72.32 -19.24 -40.83
N VAL A 614 -72.75 -20.48 -40.69
CA VAL A 614 -74.05 -20.88 -40.18
C VAL A 614 -73.93 -21.23 -38.69
N ILE A 615 -74.93 -20.81 -37.87
CA ILE A 615 -74.92 -21.16 -36.46
C ILE A 615 -75.14 -22.67 -36.32
N GLU A 616 -74.12 -23.35 -35.78
CA GLU A 616 -74.21 -24.77 -35.47
C GLU A 616 -74.78 -25.03 -34.05
N PHE A 617 -74.48 -24.12 -33.14
CA PHE A 617 -75.08 -24.14 -31.78
C PHE A 617 -75.21 -22.74 -31.25
N GLU A 618 -76.32 -22.45 -30.62
CA GLU A 618 -76.56 -21.25 -29.82
C GLU A 618 -77.19 -21.66 -28.50
N GLY A 619 -76.40 -21.35 -27.40
CA GLY A 619 -76.90 -21.77 -26.09
C GLY A 619 -75.86 -21.52 -25.01
N LYS A 620 -76.05 -22.27 -23.93
CA LYS A 620 -75.10 -22.23 -22.78
C LYS A 620 -74.11 -23.42 -22.84
N TYR A 621 -72.93 -23.11 -22.57
CA TYR A 621 -71.83 -24.07 -22.34
C TYR A 621 -71.51 -24.25 -20.84
N LEU A 622 -71.16 -25.46 -20.43
CA LEU A 622 -70.63 -25.75 -19.09
C LEU A 622 -69.37 -26.62 -19.21
N ASN A 623 -68.24 -26.09 -18.71
CA ASN A 623 -66.97 -26.76 -18.76
C ASN A 623 -66.55 -27.31 -20.15
N GLY A 624 -66.81 -26.51 -21.21
CA GLY A 624 -66.49 -26.82 -22.58
C GLY A 624 -67.49 -27.66 -23.33
N LYS A 625 -68.61 -28.10 -22.71
CA LYS A 625 -69.68 -28.90 -23.33
C LYS A 625 -70.90 -28.08 -23.61
N LYS A 626 -71.56 -28.30 -24.74
CA LYS A 626 -72.92 -27.78 -25.04
C LYS A 626 -73.85 -28.23 -23.91
N TRP A 627 -74.42 -27.29 -23.13
CA TRP A 627 -75.16 -27.66 -21.94
C TRP A 627 -76.70 -27.45 -22.08
N GLU A 628 -77.05 -26.29 -22.57
CA GLU A 628 -78.45 -25.92 -22.78
C GLU A 628 -78.54 -25.02 -24.02
N GLY A 629 -79.41 -25.33 -25.00
CA GLY A 629 -79.58 -24.51 -26.21
C GLY A 629 -79.90 -25.36 -27.45
N ASN A 630 -79.90 -24.70 -28.60
CA ASN A 630 -80.19 -25.33 -29.90
C ASN A 630 -78.92 -25.59 -30.67
N GLY A 631 -78.83 -26.77 -31.33
CA GLY A 631 -77.70 -27.09 -32.14
C GLY A 631 -77.85 -28.15 -33.17
N ILE A 632 -76.93 -28.15 -34.16
CA ILE A 632 -76.83 -29.10 -35.24
C ILE A 632 -75.50 -29.78 -35.11
N GLU A 633 -75.48 -31.10 -35.26
CA GLU A 633 -74.22 -31.87 -35.33
C GLU A 633 -74.11 -32.46 -36.73
N TYR A 634 -72.90 -32.40 -37.30
CA TYR A 634 -72.61 -32.94 -38.61
C TYR A 634 -71.59 -34.11 -38.49
N ASN A 635 -71.63 -35.06 -39.44
CA ASN A 635 -70.56 -36.00 -39.61
C ASN A 635 -69.41 -35.42 -40.44
N ASP A 636 -68.37 -36.20 -40.67
CA ASP A 636 -67.18 -35.76 -41.41
C ASP A 636 -67.49 -35.44 -42.89
N ASN A 637 -68.61 -35.94 -43.45
CA ASN A 637 -69.06 -35.67 -44.81
C ASN A 637 -69.95 -34.42 -44.92
N GLY A 638 -70.21 -33.73 -43.78
CA GLY A 638 -71.05 -32.56 -43.74
C GLY A 638 -72.54 -32.85 -43.65
N GLU A 639 -73.01 -34.07 -43.35
CA GLU A 639 -74.38 -34.47 -43.21
C GLU A 639 -74.84 -34.29 -41.77
N ILE A 640 -76.09 -33.88 -41.55
CA ILE A 640 -76.65 -33.55 -40.22
C ILE A 640 -76.85 -34.87 -39.45
N LEU A 641 -76.10 -35.11 -38.40
CA LEU A 641 -76.25 -36.21 -37.43
C LEU A 641 -77.29 -35.96 -36.40
N PHE A 642 -77.42 -34.70 -35.94
CA PHE A 642 -78.44 -34.28 -34.96
C PHE A 642 -78.79 -32.83 -35.19
N GLU A 643 -80.04 -32.52 -35.09
CA GLU A 643 -80.56 -31.15 -35.04
C GLU A 643 -81.62 -31.11 -33.94
N GLY A 644 -81.47 -30.18 -32.96
CA GLY A 644 -82.40 -30.09 -31.85
C GLY A 644 -81.84 -29.35 -30.63
N GLU A 645 -82.55 -29.56 -29.55
CA GLU A 645 -82.20 -28.93 -28.24
C GLU A 645 -81.30 -29.80 -27.38
N TYR A 646 -80.37 -29.14 -26.67
CA TYR A 646 -79.59 -29.72 -25.62
C TYR A 646 -80.09 -29.28 -24.25
N LEU A 647 -80.14 -30.19 -23.30
CA LEU A 647 -80.41 -29.90 -21.88
C LEU A 647 -79.50 -30.79 -21.00
N ASN A 648 -78.81 -30.13 -20.00
CA ASN A 648 -77.89 -30.81 -19.10
C ASN A 648 -76.81 -31.58 -19.80
N GLY A 649 -76.32 -31.09 -20.96
CA GLY A 649 -75.21 -31.65 -21.72
C GLY A 649 -75.60 -32.87 -22.55
N LYS A 650 -76.92 -33.13 -22.75
CA LYS A 650 -77.44 -34.24 -23.54
C LYS A 650 -78.41 -33.70 -24.60
N ARG A 651 -78.46 -34.39 -25.76
CA ARG A 651 -79.54 -34.18 -26.75
C ARG A 651 -80.83 -34.38 -26.05
N TRP A 652 -81.69 -33.39 -26.06
CA TRP A 652 -82.92 -33.38 -25.26
C TRP A 652 -84.15 -33.53 -26.14
N GLU A 653 -84.35 -32.67 -27.15
CA GLU A 653 -85.38 -32.73 -28.14
C GLU A 653 -84.76 -32.53 -29.52
N GLY A 654 -85.22 -33.29 -30.54
CA GLY A 654 -84.74 -33.12 -31.91
C GLY A 654 -84.70 -34.42 -32.71
N ILE A 655 -84.00 -34.33 -33.82
CA ILE A 655 -83.85 -35.40 -34.79
C ILE A 655 -82.44 -35.90 -34.84
N ILE A 656 -82.25 -37.25 -34.79
CA ILE A 656 -80.95 -37.93 -35.05
C ILE A 656 -81.06 -38.64 -36.40
N ASN A 657 -80.05 -38.40 -37.25
CA ASN A 657 -79.91 -39.10 -38.52
C ASN A 657 -78.68 -40.05 -38.41
N GLU A 658 -78.90 -41.24 -38.99
CA GLU A 658 -77.85 -42.25 -39.08
C GLU A 658 -77.58 -42.52 -40.58
N TYR A 659 -76.26 -42.42 -40.95
CA TYR A 659 -75.87 -42.59 -42.36
C TYR A 659 -75.01 -43.81 -42.49
N ASP A 660 -75.06 -44.43 -43.66
CA ASP A 660 -74.10 -45.49 -44.05
C ASP A 660 -72.70 -44.90 -44.20
N PHE A 661 -71.69 -45.54 -43.59
CA PHE A 661 -70.39 -45.01 -43.56
C PHE A 661 -69.66 -44.99 -44.92
N ASP A 662 -69.97 -45.97 -45.76
CA ASP A 662 -69.33 -46.13 -47.08
C ASP A 662 -70.08 -45.37 -48.22
N SER A 663 -71.42 -45.34 -48.21
CA SER A 663 -72.19 -44.75 -49.28
C SER A 663 -72.73 -43.34 -48.98
N GLY A 664 -72.71 -42.91 -47.67
CA GLY A 664 -73.34 -41.63 -47.25
C GLY A 664 -74.85 -41.60 -47.32
N GLU A 665 -75.49 -42.78 -47.58
CA GLU A 665 -76.94 -42.81 -47.65
C GLU A 665 -77.60 -42.77 -46.23
N LEU A 666 -78.68 -42.01 -46.06
CA LEU A 666 -79.45 -41.91 -44.83
C LEU A 666 -80.05 -43.29 -44.48
N LEU A 667 -79.52 -43.91 -43.43
CA LEU A 667 -80.00 -45.19 -42.96
C LEU A 667 -81.18 -45.11 -42.01
N ASN A 668 -81.19 -44.08 -41.12
CA ASN A 668 -82.18 -44.03 -40.07
C ASN A 668 -82.42 -42.58 -39.61
N VAL A 669 -83.64 -42.29 -39.20
CA VAL A 669 -84.05 -41.02 -38.59
C VAL A 669 -84.73 -41.34 -37.27
N GLU A 670 -84.23 -40.80 -36.18
CA GLU A 670 -84.78 -41.00 -34.84
C GLU A 670 -85.17 -39.66 -34.24
N GLU A 671 -86.25 -39.58 -33.59
CA GLU A 671 -86.74 -38.43 -32.84
C GLU A 671 -86.35 -38.64 -31.36
N ILE A 672 -85.76 -37.63 -30.74
CA ILE A 672 -85.55 -37.59 -29.29
C ILE A 672 -86.54 -36.61 -28.70
N SER A 673 -87.20 -37.03 -27.62
CA SER A 673 -87.91 -36.14 -26.75
C SER A 673 -87.67 -36.49 -25.28
N ASN A 674 -87.47 -35.43 -24.47
CA ASN A 674 -87.14 -35.58 -23.05
C ASN A 674 -85.85 -36.50 -22.84
N GLY A 675 -84.86 -36.45 -23.75
CA GLY A 675 -83.61 -37.19 -23.71
C GLY A 675 -83.77 -38.70 -23.99
N LYS A 676 -84.88 -39.13 -24.51
CA LYS A 676 -85.15 -40.52 -24.91
C LYS A 676 -85.57 -40.62 -26.36
N ILE A 677 -85.07 -41.62 -27.07
CA ILE A 677 -85.45 -41.90 -28.43
C ILE A 677 -86.87 -42.39 -28.46
N ILE A 678 -87.74 -41.72 -29.20
CA ILE A 678 -89.14 -42.04 -29.29
C ILE A 678 -89.51 -42.80 -30.59
N TRP A 679 -88.86 -42.49 -31.66
CA TRP A 679 -89.09 -43.08 -32.94
C TRP A 679 -87.82 -43.80 -33.47
N LYS A 680 -88.07 -45.06 -33.86
CA LYS A 680 -87.12 -45.87 -34.65
C LYS A 680 -87.73 -46.12 -36.01
N ASN A 681 -87.02 -45.75 -37.04
CA ASN A 681 -87.34 -46.11 -38.42
C ASN A 681 -88.61 -45.52 -39.08
N PHE A 682 -88.65 -44.22 -39.33
CA PHE A 682 -89.65 -43.66 -40.21
C PHE A 682 -89.59 -44.20 -41.67
N LEU A 683 -88.48 -44.49 -42.22
CA LEU A 683 -88.20 -45.09 -43.53
C LEU A 683 -88.70 -46.55 -43.60
N LEU A 684 -88.56 -47.30 -42.54
CA LEU A 684 -89.01 -48.70 -42.50
C LEU A 684 -90.53 -48.77 -42.49
N ILE A 685 -91.21 -47.78 -41.80
CA ILE A 685 -92.66 -47.71 -41.80
C ILE A 685 -93.22 -47.30 -43.20
N ILE A 686 -92.62 -46.37 -43.89
CA ILE A 686 -92.94 -46.00 -45.26
C ILE A 686 -92.68 -47.17 -46.21
N LEU A 687 -91.56 -47.86 -46.11
CA LEU A 687 -91.26 -49.07 -46.89
C LEU A 687 -92.22 -50.22 -46.55
N ILE A 688 -92.62 -50.40 -45.30
CA ILE A 688 -93.64 -51.42 -44.92
C ILE A 688 -95.00 -51.03 -45.48
N ILE A 689 -95.40 -49.77 -45.46
CA ILE A 689 -96.67 -49.28 -46.03
C ILE A 689 -96.59 -49.45 -47.57
N ILE A 690 -95.54 -49.14 -48.23
CA ILE A 690 -95.33 -49.34 -49.65
C ILE A 690 -95.30 -50.84 -49.98
N PHE A 691 -94.70 -51.69 -49.18
CA PHE A 691 -94.69 -53.16 -49.36
C PHE A 691 -96.02 -53.79 -49.09
N CYS A 692 -96.79 -53.33 -48.10
CA CYS A 692 -98.12 -53.77 -47.81
C CYS A 692 -99.10 -53.39 -48.96
N PHE A 693 -98.93 -52.23 -49.59
CA PHE A 693 -99.78 -51.83 -50.74
C PHE A 693 -99.39 -52.59 -52.06
N ARG A 694 -98.23 -53.19 -52.15
CA ARG A 694 -97.78 -54.01 -53.34
C ARG A 694 -98.22 -55.47 -53.30
N PHE A 695 -98.72 -55.92 -52.14
CA PHE A 695 -99.11 -57.37 -52.01
C PHE A 695 -100.60 -57.57 -51.72
N LEU A 696 -101.49 -56.60 -52.03
CA LEU A 696 -102.90 -56.87 -52.09
C LEU A 696 -103.24 -57.49 -53.49
N PRO A 697 -103.72 -58.73 -53.55
CA PRO A 697 -104.02 -59.41 -54.80
C PRO A 697 -105.21 -58.83 -55.54
N LEU A 698 -104.98 -58.25 -56.66
CA LEU A 698 -106.04 -58.02 -57.66
C LEU A 698 -106.61 -59.34 -58.08
N LYS A 699 -107.77 -59.63 -57.60
CA LYS A 699 -108.61 -60.65 -58.14
C LYS A 699 -108.88 -60.44 -59.60
N GLN A 700 -108.54 -61.40 -60.42
CA GLN A 700 -108.91 -61.57 -61.79
C GLN A 700 -110.40 -61.58 -62.01
N SER A 701 -110.82 -60.98 -62.99
CA SER A 701 -112.03 -61.40 -63.75
C SER A 701 -111.58 -61.76 -65.19
N LEU A 702 -112.03 -62.93 -65.49
CA LEU A 702 -111.90 -63.70 -66.71
C LEU A 702 -112.52 -63.02 -67.95
N ASN A 703 -111.79 -63.26 -68.98
CA ASN A 703 -112.26 -63.73 -70.26
C ASN A 703 -112.68 -62.78 -71.40
N PRO A 704 -112.79 -63.34 -72.58
CA PRO A 704 -111.82 -64.15 -73.33
C PRO A 704 -111.67 -63.59 -74.77
N GLN A 705 -110.70 -63.77 -75.25
CA GLN A 705 -110.39 -64.21 -76.62
C GLN A 705 -108.94 -64.05 -76.97
#